data_a65e8b0ed6a6c0dc61efed62f1b583ca
#
_entry.id   a65e8b0ed6a6c0dc61efed62f1b583ca
#
_cell.length_a   1.000
_cell.length_b   1.000
_cell.length_c   1.000
_cell.angle_alpha   90.00
_cell.angle_beta   90.00
_cell.angle_gamma   90.00
#
_symmetry.space_group_name_H-M   'P 1'
#
loop_
_entity.id
_entity.type
_entity.pdbx_description
1 polymer ?
#
loop_
_entity_poly.entity_id
_entity_poly.type
_entity_poly.pdbx_seq_one_letter_code
_entity_poly.pdbx_strand_id
1 'polypeptide(L)'
;TITDRLYQQEAIRRVCEAFEERHKRKALLVMATGTGKTRTVMSLIDLFLRTNQARHILFVADRDPLVQQAMDDGFQKFLPNEPCERIFTTKGARSSRLYAVTLQTLNLCFPSFSPGFFDLIIFDEAHRSIFNKWHEVLLYFDARLIGLTATPADFIDRNTFLTFECENSLPTYLYPYKEAVDDGYLVDYELFSAQTKFQRKGIKGVDLSEEERNALYEQGLDPDEIDFKGTELEKKVSNRDTLRKQWQEIWDECNKDESGQIPGKTIVFAMTQEHALRLEEVFNEMFPQYPMMTRVITGKSDHKGSLIKQFKVEEYPRIAITVDLLETGIDVPEVVNLIFMKPVQSRIKLEQMIGRGTRSQAACRYLNRLPNREKKGFRIIDFWENDFNKSATEELRQNLPVLVSLFNTRLQLLEKYITNKNYQAERDQVVARLRAHIAQIPTDSFSVKKFAGDLEQVQHDSFWQYLTADKLTFLKLKIGPLLRYVPAVDVEVTTFTNKVERLKLQNLAGKESLAIAQSIAGDVSRLPNFVFEDPRYQAIAHDCLAPQQLLQADAKKLDQVIDLLAPQMNNKRDKVNPFIQLDLPDYVDLHGYILLKGGSERIYEEEYRRYAEERILQLIDNHPTLAAIAQKEQVSDQQLIELERTLHQTLGKGDIELTPEHVRMAYGKKVGSLLEFLRDLLGLDDIPDYNDIVRRQFEAHIAQHAYNADQLNFLGMIQNIFIQRHRLQLADLYDSPFTSFGVDAVERFFSQEQIREIIHLTETLAA
;
A
#
# COMPACT_ATOMS: atom_id res chain seq x y z
N THR A 1 22.75 11.42 23.70
CA THR A 1 22.48 10.23 22.85
C THR A 1 21.45 10.59 21.80
N ILE A 2 21.73 10.37 20.50
CA ILE A 2 20.80 10.69 19.42
C ILE A 2 19.62 9.72 19.43
N THR A 3 19.86 8.44 19.73
CA THR A 3 18.82 7.41 19.89
C THR A 3 18.96 6.65 21.21
N ASP A 4 17.84 6.35 21.82
CA ASP A 4 17.67 5.62 23.08
C ASP A 4 16.82 4.35 22.93
N ARG A 5 16.20 4.14 21.77
CA ARG A 5 15.31 3.01 21.50
C ARG A 5 16.12 1.77 21.12
N LEU A 6 15.81 0.64 21.77
CA LEU A 6 16.57 -0.61 21.61
C LEU A 6 16.64 -1.09 20.16
N TYR A 7 15.51 -1.08 19.45
CA TYR A 7 15.49 -1.50 18.04
C TYR A 7 16.35 -0.61 17.12
N GLN A 8 16.50 0.70 17.44
CA GLN A 8 17.38 1.59 16.70
C GLN A 8 18.84 1.31 16.99
N GLN A 9 19.17 1.01 18.24
CA GLN A 9 20.51 0.59 18.63
C GLN A 9 20.86 -0.76 18.00
N GLU A 10 19.92 -1.70 17.96
CA GLU A 10 20.09 -2.98 17.28
C GLU A 10 20.32 -2.80 15.77
N ALA A 11 19.57 -1.92 15.12
CA ALA A 11 19.79 -1.59 13.71
C ALA A 11 21.21 -1.09 13.45
N ILE A 12 21.72 -0.19 14.32
CA ILE A 12 23.09 0.34 14.23
C ILE A 12 24.10 -0.79 14.45
N ARG A 13 23.90 -1.62 15.48
CA ARG A 13 24.76 -2.76 15.78
C ARG A 13 24.86 -3.71 14.59
N ARG A 14 23.73 -4.08 13.96
CA ARG A 14 23.69 -4.95 12.78
C ARG A 14 24.43 -4.38 11.57
N VAL A 15 24.38 -3.06 11.37
CA VAL A 15 25.18 -2.41 10.31
C VAL A 15 26.66 -2.50 10.63
N CYS A 16 27.07 -2.21 11.88
CA CYS A 16 28.48 -2.30 12.28
C CYS A 16 29.01 -3.74 12.15
N GLU A 17 28.27 -4.75 12.62
CA GLU A 17 28.63 -6.17 12.46
C GLU A 17 28.76 -6.56 10.97
N ALA A 18 27.83 -6.08 10.11
CA ALA A 18 27.91 -6.36 8.68
C ALA A 18 29.20 -5.80 8.06
N PHE A 19 29.63 -4.61 8.46
CA PHE A 19 30.81 -3.95 7.91
C PHE A 19 32.10 -4.44 8.52
N GLU A 20 32.18 -4.65 9.84
CA GLU A 20 33.39 -4.97 10.56
C GLU A 20 33.67 -6.47 10.64
N GLU A 21 32.69 -7.26 11.00
CA GLU A 21 32.86 -8.71 11.21
C GLU A 21 32.65 -9.51 9.93
N ARG A 22 31.61 -9.16 9.13
CA ARG A 22 31.29 -9.88 7.89
C ARG A 22 31.95 -9.28 6.65
N HIS A 23 32.71 -8.19 6.81
CA HIS A 23 33.42 -7.48 5.74
C HIS A 23 32.54 -7.09 4.55
N LYS A 24 31.20 -6.92 4.77
CA LYS A 24 30.28 -6.42 3.76
C LYS A 24 30.52 -4.93 3.53
N ARG A 25 30.27 -4.48 2.32
CA ARG A 25 30.37 -3.05 1.98
C ARG A 25 28.99 -2.39 1.91
N LYS A 26 27.92 -3.16 2.01
CA LYS A 26 26.55 -2.70 1.84
C LYS A 26 25.64 -3.26 2.93
N ALA A 27 24.67 -2.46 3.33
CA ALA A 27 23.67 -2.84 4.33
C ALA A 27 22.30 -2.31 3.92
N LEU A 28 21.23 -3.07 4.20
CA LEU A 28 19.86 -2.68 3.96
C LEU A 28 19.07 -2.70 5.27
N LEU A 29 18.53 -1.55 5.66
CA LEU A 29 17.65 -1.40 6.81
C LEU A 29 16.19 -1.28 6.32
N VAL A 30 15.38 -2.24 6.70
CA VAL A 30 13.94 -2.24 6.45
C VAL A 30 13.24 -1.91 7.76
N MET A 31 12.71 -0.70 7.87
CA MET A 31 12.08 -0.21 9.09
C MET A 31 10.75 0.49 8.75
N ALA A 32 9.69 0.15 9.45
CA ALA A 32 8.35 0.71 9.20
C ALA A 32 8.34 2.25 9.21
N THR A 33 7.38 2.85 8.49
CA THR A 33 7.19 4.30 8.55
C THR A 33 6.86 4.72 9.98
N GLY A 34 7.59 5.71 10.51
CA GLY A 34 7.31 6.19 11.86
C GLY A 34 8.26 5.72 12.94
N THR A 35 9.05 4.70 12.67
CA THR A 35 10.01 4.14 13.63
C THR A 35 11.28 4.99 13.81
N GLY A 36 11.37 6.14 13.11
CA GLY A 36 12.50 7.06 13.27
C GLY A 36 13.74 6.67 12.48
N LYS A 37 13.59 6.17 11.26
CA LYS A 37 14.70 5.88 10.32
C LYS A 37 15.74 6.98 10.27
N THR A 38 15.30 8.23 10.10
CA THR A 38 16.20 9.40 10.07
C THR A 38 17.03 9.50 11.33
N ARG A 39 16.43 9.31 12.51
CA ARG A 39 17.14 9.36 13.80
C ARG A 39 18.16 8.23 13.95
N THR A 40 17.82 7.04 13.51
CA THR A 40 18.72 5.88 13.47
C THR A 40 19.94 6.18 12.61
N VAL A 41 19.70 6.75 11.43
CA VAL A 41 20.78 7.11 10.49
C VAL A 41 21.66 8.24 11.02
N MET A 42 21.08 9.27 11.63
CA MET A 42 21.87 10.35 12.24
C MET A 42 22.77 9.83 13.37
N SER A 43 22.27 8.88 14.16
CA SER A 43 23.09 8.22 15.19
C SER A 43 24.22 7.38 14.60
N LEU A 44 23.96 6.72 13.49
CA LEU A 44 24.97 5.94 12.77
C LEU A 44 26.02 6.84 12.12
N ILE A 45 25.61 7.95 11.51
CA ILE A 45 26.52 8.98 10.98
C ILE A 45 27.42 9.52 12.10
N ASP A 46 26.87 9.90 13.24
CA ASP A 46 27.60 10.36 14.40
C ASP A 46 28.64 9.34 14.85
N LEU A 47 28.27 8.06 14.91
CA LEU A 47 29.19 6.98 15.24
C LEU A 47 30.38 6.89 14.27
N PHE A 48 30.09 6.88 12.95
CA PHE A 48 31.13 6.77 11.93
C PHE A 48 32.06 8.00 11.89
N LEU A 49 31.52 9.19 12.15
CA LEU A 49 32.35 10.41 12.25
C LEU A 49 33.24 10.39 13.49
N ARG A 50 32.71 10.04 14.67
CA ARG A 50 33.46 10.00 15.94
C ARG A 50 34.54 8.91 15.96
N THR A 51 34.28 7.78 15.31
CA THR A 51 35.27 6.69 15.21
C THR A 51 36.20 6.86 14.02
N ASN A 52 36.10 7.97 13.28
CA ASN A 52 36.92 8.29 12.10
C ASN A 52 36.85 7.21 10.99
N GLN A 53 35.73 6.50 10.90
CA GLN A 53 35.47 5.51 9.84
C GLN A 53 34.94 6.15 8.56
N ALA A 54 34.42 7.37 8.63
CA ALA A 54 33.97 8.15 7.48
C ALA A 54 34.29 9.64 7.70
N ARG A 55 34.72 10.32 6.64
CA ARG A 55 35.02 11.76 6.62
C ARG A 55 34.00 12.52 5.79
N HIS A 56 33.61 11.99 4.62
CA HIS A 56 32.61 12.57 3.75
C HIS A 56 31.45 11.60 3.62
N ILE A 57 30.29 12.04 4.03
CA ILE A 57 29.06 11.25 4.05
C ILE A 57 28.01 11.90 3.16
N LEU A 58 27.40 11.12 2.30
CA LEU A 58 26.35 11.57 1.38
C LEU A 58 25.00 10.93 1.75
N PHE A 59 23.99 11.77 1.94
CA PHE A 59 22.60 11.35 2.07
C PHE A 59 21.85 11.62 0.76
N VAL A 60 21.23 10.59 0.21
CA VAL A 60 20.53 10.64 -1.06
C VAL A 60 19.06 10.30 -0.84
N ALA A 61 18.14 11.15 -1.33
CA ALA A 61 16.71 10.90 -1.28
C ALA A 61 16.06 11.11 -2.66
N ASP A 62 14.89 10.52 -2.87
CA ASP A 62 14.17 10.59 -4.14
C ASP A 62 13.57 11.98 -4.41
N ARG A 63 13.17 12.71 -3.36
CA ARG A 63 12.43 13.97 -3.47
C ARG A 63 13.06 15.10 -2.68
N ASP A 64 12.90 16.29 -3.21
CA ASP A 64 13.40 17.55 -2.64
C ASP A 64 12.99 17.79 -1.17
N PRO A 65 11.72 17.60 -0.77
CA PRO A 65 11.32 17.74 0.63
C PRO A 65 12.02 16.77 1.59
N LEU A 66 12.38 15.57 1.14
CA LEU A 66 13.10 14.59 1.96
C LEU A 66 14.54 15.01 2.18
N VAL A 67 15.19 15.56 1.15
CA VAL A 67 16.53 16.14 1.25
C VAL A 67 16.52 17.32 2.21
N GLN A 68 15.53 18.21 2.12
CA GLN A 68 15.39 19.34 3.02
C GLN A 68 15.16 18.88 4.47
N GLN A 69 14.31 17.88 4.66
CA GLN A 69 14.07 17.27 5.98
C GLN A 69 15.35 16.64 6.56
N ALA A 70 16.15 15.97 5.74
CA ALA A 70 17.44 15.42 6.19
C ALA A 70 18.41 16.52 6.61
N MET A 71 18.39 17.68 5.94
CA MET A 71 19.19 18.84 6.32
C MET A 71 18.70 19.44 7.65
N ASP A 72 17.41 19.83 7.73
CA ASP A 72 16.87 20.62 8.85
C ASP A 72 16.61 19.76 10.09
N ASP A 73 15.83 18.69 9.94
CA ASP A 73 15.41 17.79 11.02
C ASP A 73 16.45 16.69 11.32
N GLY A 74 17.41 16.49 10.41
CA GLY A 74 18.49 15.52 10.53
C GLY A 74 19.80 16.18 10.94
N PHE A 75 20.57 16.66 9.98
CA PHE A 75 21.93 17.15 10.21
C PHE A 75 21.99 18.33 11.18
N GLN A 76 21.24 19.40 10.93
CA GLN A 76 21.30 20.58 11.77
C GLN A 76 20.79 20.32 13.20
N LYS A 77 19.82 19.44 13.36
CA LYS A 77 19.24 19.15 14.68
C LYS A 77 20.09 18.19 15.52
N PHE A 78 20.63 17.13 14.91
CA PHE A 78 21.32 16.05 15.62
C PHE A 78 22.84 16.14 15.53
N LEU A 79 23.38 16.82 14.52
CA LEU A 79 24.81 16.96 14.24
C LEU A 79 25.18 18.44 14.01
N PRO A 80 24.80 19.37 14.91
CA PRO A 80 24.91 20.81 14.69
C PRO A 80 26.37 21.30 14.57
N ASN A 81 27.35 20.53 15.01
CA ASN A 81 28.76 20.88 14.96
C ASN A 81 29.44 20.39 13.68
N GLU A 82 28.76 19.61 12.86
CA GLU A 82 29.32 19.08 11.62
C GLU A 82 28.91 19.96 10.44
N PRO A 83 29.85 20.43 9.60
CA PRO A 83 29.51 21.22 8.44
C PRO A 83 28.74 20.38 7.44
N CYS A 84 27.57 20.88 7.04
CA CYS A 84 26.68 20.21 6.10
C CYS A 84 26.36 21.09 4.89
N GLU A 85 26.21 20.48 3.73
CA GLU A 85 25.94 21.14 2.47
C GLU A 85 24.92 20.37 1.64
N ARG A 86 24.03 21.11 0.98
CA ARG A 86 23.12 20.56 -0.01
C ARG A 86 23.70 20.72 -1.42
N ILE A 87 23.78 19.64 -2.18
CA ILE A 87 24.28 19.65 -3.55
C ILE A 87 23.12 20.00 -4.49
N PHE A 88 23.25 21.11 -5.23
CA PHE A 88 22.29 21.54 -6.26
C PHE A 88 22.87 21.44 -7.68
N THR A 89 24.17 21.61 -7.84
CA THR A 89 24.87 21.65 -9.13
C THR A 89 26.25 21.04 -9.02
N THR A 90 26.94 20.93 -10.17
CA THR A 90 28.35 20.48 -10.25
C THR A 90 29.36 21.48 -9.65
N LYS A 91 28.92 22.71 -9.36
CA LYS A 91 29.76 23.79 -8.82
C LYS A 91 29.35 24.07 -7.39
N GLY A 92 30.08 23.55 -6.42
CA GLY A 92 29.92 23.84 -4.99
C GLY A 92 31.25 23.74 -4.27
N ALA A 93 31.39 24.43 -3.12
CA ALA A 93 32.52 24.24 -2.23
C ALA A 93 32.43 22.80 -1.67
N ARG A 94 33.52 22.04 -1.77
CA ARG A 94 33.59 20.64 -1.32
C ARG A 94 34.28 20.57 0.06
N SER A 95 33.91 21.49 0.95
CA SER A 95 34.58 21.66 2.25
C SER A 95 33.77 21.06 3.41
N SER A 96 32.54 20.62 3.16
CA SER A 96 31.66 20.02 4.17
C SER A 96 31.99 18.55 4.40
N ARG A 97 31.54 18.02 5.54
CA ARG A 97 31.64 16.57 5.87
C ARG A 97 30.36 15.82 5.56
N LEU A 98 29.22 16.52 5.64
CA LEU A 98 27.91 15.97 5.40
C LEU A 98 27.29 16.62 4.15
N TYR A 99 26.78 15.79 3.26
CA TYR A 99 26.18 16.22 2.02
C TYR A 99 24.78 15.60 1.88
N ALA A 100 23.85 16.38 1.35
CA ALA A 100 22.52 15.87 1.00
C ALA A 100 22.17 16.23 -0.44
N VAL A 101 21.54 15.32 -1.17
CA VAL A 101 21.26 15.50 -2.60
C VAL A 101 20.02 14.72 -3.01
N THR A 102 19.28 15.23 -4.00
CA THR A 102 18.28 14.38 -4.67
C THR A 102 18.96 13.39 -5.60
N LEU A 103 18.36 12.23 -5.77
CA LEU A 103 18.86 11.21 -6.67
C LEU A 103 19.00 11.72 -8.12
N GLN A 104 18.05 12.56 -8.59
CA GLN A 104 18.08 13.19 -9.91
C GLN A 104 19.30 14.09 -10.08
N THR A 105 19.55 14.95 -9.09
CA THR A 105 20.73 15.84 -9.11
C THR A 105 22.02 15.03 -9.06
N LEU A 106 22.09 14.02 -8.20
CA LEU A 106 23.27 13.17 -8.09
C LEU A 106 23.62 12.49 -9.42
N ASN A 107 22.62 11.97 -10.14
CA ASN A 107 22.81 11.35 -11.46
C ASN A 107 23.41 12.31 -12.51
N LEU A 108 23.15 13.60 -12.37
CA LEU A 108 23.71 14.61 -13.29
C LEU A 108 25.13 15.03 -12.90
N CYS A 109 25.48 14.96 -11.61
CA CYS A 109 26.71 15.53 -11.11
C CYS A 109 27.73 14.51 -10.55
N PHE A 110 27.38 13.22 -10.43
CA PHE A 110 28.31 12.22 -9.82
C PHE A 110 29.67 12.14 -10.53
N PRO A 111 29.81 12.30 -11.86
CA PRO A 111 31.12 12.25 -12.52
C PRO A 111 32.05 13.42 -12.12
N SER A 112 31.51 14.47 -11.49
CA SER A 112 32.31 15.61 -11.00
C SER A 112 33.01 15.31 -9.66
N PHE A 113 32.70 14.21 -9.02
CA PHE A 113 33.37 13.72 -7.81
C PHE A 113 34.33 12.58 -8.17
N SER A 114 35.41 12.44 -7.45
CA SER A 114 36.23 11.22 -7.57
C SER A 114 35.49 10.01 -7.02
N PRO A 115 35.74 8.79 -7.52
CA PRO A 115 35.13 7.57 -6.98
C PRO A 115 35.30 7.37 -5.46
N GLY A 116 36.41 7.80 -4.89
CA GLY A 116 36.71 7.71 -3.46
C GLY A 116 36.41 9.00 -2.69
N PHE A 117 35.57 9.92 -3.20
CA PHE A 117 35.28 11.17 -2.49
C PHE A 117 34.41 10.94 -1.25
N PHE A 118 33.39 10.09 -1.35
CA PHE A 118 32.52 9.72 -0.25
C PHE A 118 32.96 8.39 0.37
N ASP A 119 33.02 8.33 1.69
CA ASP A 119 33.32 7.11 2.44
C ASP A 119 32.06 6.30 2.74
N LEU A 120 30.92 7.02 2.91
CA LEU A 120 29.61 6.44 3.21
C LEU A 120 28.54 7.15 2.39
N ILE A 121 27.68 6.38 1.75
CA ILE A 121 26.49 6.89 1.04
C ILE A 121 25.25 6.19 1.60
N ILE A 122 24.25 6.99 1.96
CA ILE A 122 23.00 6.55 2.53
C ILE A 122 21.86 6.87 1.56
N PHE A 123 21.14 5.86 1.14
CA PHE A 123 19.98 5.99 0.24
C PHE A 123 18.68 5.85 1.03
N ASP A 124 17.89 6.92 1.09
CA ASP A 124 16.53 6.84 1.59
C ASP A 124 15.58 6.35 0.48
N GLU A 125 14.58 5.58 0.85
CA GLU A 125 13.69 4.86 -0.05
C GLU A 125 14.46 4.01 -1.09
N ALA A 126 15.43 3.23 -0.60
CA ALA A 126 16.39 2.47 -1.40
C ALA A 126 15.74 1.52 -2.44
N HIS A 127 14.52 1.04 -2.20
CA HIS A 127 13.74 0.23 -3.14
C HIS A 127 13.45 0.96 -4.45
N ARG A 128 13.39 2.31 -4.45
CA ARG A 128 13.18 3.14 -5.65
C ARG A 128 14.46 3.43 -6.42
N SER A 129 15.60 3.41 -5.72
CA SER A 129 16.90 3.82 -6.26
C SER A 129 17.49 2.84 -7.27
N ILE A 130 17.00 1.59 -7.33
CA ILE A 130 17.66 0.49 -8.04
C ILE A 130 17.14 0.32 -9.46
N PHE A 131 15.99 0.89 -9.77
CA PHE A 131 15.41 0.84 -11.11
C PHE A 131 15.99 1.96 -12.01
N ASN A 132 16.57 1.59 -13.15
CA ASN A 132 17.08 2.46 -14.22
C ASN A 132 18.52 3.01 -13.99
N LYS A 133 18.78 4.23 -14.46
CA LYS A 133 20.08 4.93 -14.53
C LYS A 133 20.83 5.06 -13.19
N TRP A 134 20.15 4.85 -12.05
CA TRP A 134 20.71 5.02 -10.71
C TRP A 134 21.74 3.95 -10.30
N HIS A 135 21.64 2.78 -10.92
CA HIS A 135 22.60 1.70 -10.64
C HIS A 135 24.03 2.09 -10.99
N GLU A 136 24.23 2.97 -11.97
CA GLU A 136 25.53 3.50 -12.36
C GLU A 136 26.17 4.33 -11.24
N VAL A 137 25.37 5.15 -10.55
CA VAL A 137 25.83 5.95 -9.41
C VAL A 137 26.29 5.07 -8.25
N LEU A 138 25.54 4.00 -7.96
CA LEU A 138 25.86 3.04 -6.91
C LEU A 138 27.18 2.30 -7.15
N LEU A 139 27.53 2.09 -8.42
CA LEU A 139 28.74 1.38 -8.83
C LEU A 139 29.94 2.28 -9.05
N TYR A 140 29.69 3.59 -9.25
CA TYR A 140 30.74 4.57 -9.47
C TYR A 140 31.57 4.83 -8.22
N PHE A 141 30.91 4.98 -7.06
CA PHE A 141 31.58 5.35 -5.83
C PHE A 141 32.16 4.13 -5.09
N ASP A 142 33.42 4.24 -4.68
CA ASP A 142 34.08 3.29 -3.78
C ASP A 142 33.74 3.63 -2.32
N ALA A 143 32.48 3.56 -1.96
CA ALA A 143 31.93 3.89 -0.66
C ALA A 143 31.23 2.71 0.00
N ARG A 144 31.08 2.73 1.33
CA ARG A 144 30.11 1.89 2.02
C ARG A 144 28.71 2.41 1.72
N LEU A 145 27.75 1.52 1.48
CA LEU A 145 26.38 1.88 1.12
C LEU A 145 25.39 1.40 2.18
N ILE A 146 24.49 2.29 2.58
CA ILE A 146 23.36 1.94 3.44
C ILE A 146 22.05 2.30 2.72
N GLY A 147 21.22 1.31 2.51
CA GLY A 147 19.86 1.50 2.02
C GLY A 147 18.87 1.56 3.17
N LEU A 148 17.96 2.53 3.13
CA LEU A 148 16.84 2.66 4.04
C LEU A 148 15.54 2.47 3.25
N THR A 149 14.60 1.73 3.79
CA THR A 149 13.26 1.65 3.23
C THR A 149 12.21 1.38 4.30
N ALA A 150 11.01 1.91 4.09
CA ALA A 150 9.83 1.54 4.87
C ALA A 150 9.00 0.45 4.20
N THR A 151 9.34 0.11 2.95
CA THR A 151 8.62 -0.93 2.19
C THR A 151 8.80 -2.26 2.89
N PRO A 152 7.70 -3.00 3.18
CA PRO A 152 7.80 -4.33 3.77
C PRO A 152 8.71 -5.25 2.94
N ALA A 153 9.44 -6.14 3.61
CA ALA A 153 10.45 -6.99 2.97
C ALA A 153 9.90 -7.80 1.78
N ASP A 154 8.65 -8.26 1.88
CA ASP A 154 7.98 -9.04 0.84
C ASP A 154 7.74 -8.25 -0.46
N PHE A 155 7.71 -6.93 -0.39
CA PHE A 155 7.53 -6.02 -1.53
C PHE A 155 8.84 -5.46 -2.07
N ILE A 156 9.97 -5.82 -1.48
CA ILE A 156 11.28 -5.40 -1.96
C ILE A 156 11.69 -6.31 -3.12
N ASP A 157 12.05 -5.71 -4.25
CA ASP A 157 12.56 -6.42 -5.41
C ASP A 157 13.84 -7.19 -5.08
N ARG A 158 13.94 -8.41 -5.63
CA ARG A 158 15.13 -9.25 -5.53
C ARG A 158 16.42 -8.52 -5.92
N ASN A 159 16.37 -7.61 -6.89
CA ASN A 159 17.53 -6.81 -7.30
C ASN A 159 17.99 -5.85 -6.20
N THR A 160 17.07 -5.34 -5.37
CA THR A 160 17.41 -4.53 -4.20
C THR A 160 18.23 -5.36 -3.21
N PHE A 161 17.77 -6.55 -2.88
CA PHE A 161 18.51 -7.45 -1.98
C PHE A 161 19.88 -7.80 -2.53
N LEU A 162 19.99 -8.09 -3.83
CA LEU A 162 21.28 -8.37 -4.49
C LEU A 162 22.20 -7.14 -4.48
N THR A 163 21.66 -5.95 -4.72
CA THR A 163 22.44 -4.71 -4.73
C THR A 163 23.01 -4.39 -3.34
N PHE A 164 22.26 -4.68 -2.28
CA PHE A 164 22.73 -4.47 -0.90
C PHE A 164 23.36 -5.72 -0.27
N GLU A 165 23.76 -6.71 -1.08
CA GLU A 165 24.47 -7.92 -0.63
C GLU A 165 23.71 -8.71 0.45
N CYS A 166 22.37 -8.69 0.36
CA CYS A 166 21.48 -9.41 1.26
C CYS A 166 21.37 -10.87 0.86
N GLU A 167 21.87 -11.76 1.68
CA GLU A 167 21.80 -13.21 1.47
C GLU A 167 20.37 -13.72 1.70
N ASN A 168 19.92 -14.65 0.87
CA ASN A 168 18.59 -15.26 0.96
C ASN A 168 17.42 -14.25 0.99
N SER A 169 17.61 -13.07 0.39
CA SER A 169 16.63 -11.96 0.43
C SER A 169 16.31 -11.47 1.85
N LEU A 170 17.23 -11.64 2.79
CA LEU A 170 17.09 -11.11 4.15
C LEU A 170 17.84 -9.78 4.27
N PRO A 171 17.16 -8.69 4.67
CA PRO A 171 17.84 -7.40 4.91
C PRO A 171 18.82 -7.50 6.08
N THR A 172 19.78 -6.58 6.17
CA THR A 172 20.71 -6.49 7.29
C THR A 172 19.98 -6.32 8.62
N TYR A 173 18.88 -5.55 8.60
CA TYR A 173 17.99 -5.41 9.74
C TYR A 173 16.55 -5.22 9.24
N LEU A 174 15.60 -5.86 9.91
CA LEU A 174 14.17 -5.79 9.64
C LEU A 174 13.42 -5.39 10.90
N TYR A 175 12.62 -4.31 10.82
CA TYR A 175 11.72 -3.90 11.88
C TYR A 175 10.36 -3.53 11.26
N PRO A 176 9.46 -4.52 11.12
CA PRO A 176 8.20 -4.36 10.42
C PRO A 176 7.17 -3.58 11.26
N TYR A 177 6.09 -3.12 10.61
CA TYR A 177 5.03 -2.35 11.24
C TYR A 177 4.40 -3.07 12.43
N LYS A 178 4.08 -4.34 12.25
CA LYS A 178 3.44 -5.16 13.30
C LYS A 178 4.29 -5.23 14.57
N GLU A 179 5.59 -5.50 14.42
CA GLU A 179 6.52 -5.54 15.54
C GLU A 179 6.62 -4.19 16.25
N ALA A 180 6.64 -3.08 15.47
CA ALA A 180 6.69 -1.74 16.04
C ALA A 180 5.40 -1.35 16.78
N VAL A 181 4.24 -1.90 16.38
CA VAL A 181 2.97 -1.77 17.10
C VAL A 181 3.00 -2.61 18.37
N ASP A 182 3.42 -3.85 18.24
CA ASP A 182 3.54 -4.81 19.34
C ASP A 182 4.47 -4.29 20.45
N ASP A 183 5.55 -3.60 20.06
CA ASP A 183 6.50 -2.94 20.96
C ASP A 183 5.98 -1.59 21.54
N GLY A 184 4.82 -1.11 21.12
CA GLY A 184 4.22 0.14 21.57
C GLY A 184 4.89 1.42 21.02
N TYR A 185 5.78 1.31 20.04
CA TYR A 185 6.39 2.48 19.40
C TYR A 185 5.52 3.08 18.30
N LEU A 186 4.64 2.28 17.72
CA LEU A 186 3.60 2.72 16.81
C LEU A 186 2.22 2.30 17.34
N VAL A 187 1.15 2.85 16.77
CA VAL A 187 -0.23 2.46 17.05
C VAL A 187 -0.86 1.82 15.83
N ASP A 188 -1.79 0.90 16.06
CA ASP A 188 -2.54 0.22 15.01
C ASP A 188 -3.76 1.04 14.57
N TYR A 189 -4.41 0.61 13.51
CA TYR A 189 -5.59 1.25 12.95
C TYR A 189 -6.82 0.35 13.00
N GLU A 190 -7.98 1.01 13.10
CA GLU A 190 -9.27 0.43 12.83
C GLU A 190 -9.66 0.76 11.38
N LEU A 191 -10.04 -0.25 10.61
CA LEU A 191 -10.45 -0.07 9.24
C LEU A 191 -11.98 -0.05 9.15
N PHE A 192 -12.50 1.04 8.61
CA PHE A 192 -13.91 1.24 8.36
C PHE A 192 -14.11 1.48 6.86
N SER A 193 -15.08 0.85 6.25
CA SER A 193 -15.41 1.04 4.84
C SER A 193 -16.85 1.48 4.67
N ALA A 194 -17.09 2.40 3.76
CA ALA A 194 -18.42 2.83 3.38
C ALA A 194 -18.47 3.08 1.89
N GLN A 195 -19.61 2.80 1.27
CA GLN A 195 -19.84 3.09 -0.14
C GLN A 195 -21.25 3.61 -0.34
N THR A 196 -21.38 4.63 -1.17
CA THR A 196 -22.70 5.08 -1.60
C THR A 196 -23.24 4.20 -2.74
N LYS A 197 -24.56 4.24 -2.96
CA LYS A 197 -25.23 3.56 -4.07
C LYS A 197 -24.53 3.86 -5.41
N PHE A 198 -24.21 5.13 -5.67
CA PHE A 198 -23.59 5.51 -6.93
C PHE A 198 -22.14 5.06 -7.06
N GLN A 199 -21.40 4.94 -5.96
CA GLN A 199 -20.07 4.33 -5.99
C GLN A 199 -20.13 2.84 -6.36
N ARG A 200 -21.12 2.10 -5.87
CA ARG A 200 -21.27 0.66 -6.15
C ARG A 200 -21.84 0.37 -7.52
N LYS A 201 -22.97 0.99 -7.83
CA LYS A 201 -23.78 0.66 -9.03
C LYS A 201 -23.48 1.57 -10.21
N GLY A 202 -22.85 2.72 -9.96
CA GLY A 202 -22.73 3.79 -10.95
C GLY A 202 -24.00 4.63 -11.04
N ILE A 203 -24.01 5.55 -12.00
CA ILE A 203 -25.16 6.41 -12.31
C ILE A 203 -25.62 6.09 -13.72
N LYS A 204 -26.78 5.47 -13.86
CA LYS A 204 -27.35 5.12 -15.16
C LYS A 204 -28.74 5.73 -15.28
N GLY A 205 -28.98 6.46 -16.35
CA GLY A 205 -30.26 7.12 -16.59
C GLY A 205 -31.45 6.19 -16.56
N VAL A 206 -31.28 4.93 -16.97
CA VAL A 206 -32.36 3.90 -16.96
C VAL A 206 -32.75 3.44 -15.55
N ASP A 207 -31.83 3.60 -14.57
CA ASP A 207 -32.01 3.16 -13.18
C ASP A 207 -32.51 4.33 -12.28
N LEU A 208 -32.67 5.53 -12.84
CA LEU A 208 -33.11 6.73 -12.12
C LEU A 208 -34.63 6.79 -12.04
N SER A 209 -35.14 7.29 -10.91
CA SER A 209 -36.55 7.60 -10.73
C SER A 209 -37.02 8.75 -11.66
N GLU A 210 -38.32 8.90 -11.84
CA GLU A 210 -38.86 10.05 -12.61
C GLU A 210 -38.44 11.41 -12.03
N GLU A 211 -38.35 11.51 -10.71
CA GLU A 211 -37.91 12.74 -10.04
C GLU A 211 -36.45 13.03 -10.33
N GLU A 212 -35.55 12.01 -10.24
CA GLU A 212 -34.14 12.13 -10.57
C GLU A 212 -33.92 12.46 -12.06
N ARG A 213 -34.70 11.87 -12.96
CA ARG A 213 -34.68 12.19 -14.40
C ARG A 213 -35.09 13.62 -14.67
N ASN A 214 -36.15 14.09 -14.01
CA ASN A 214 -36.61 15.48 -14.12
C ASN A 214 -35.56 16.47 -13.59
N ALA A 215 -34.89 16.16 -12.49
CA ALA A 215 -33.80 16.95 -11.96
C ALA A 215 -32.60 17.07 -12.94
N LEU A 216 -32.33 16.04 -13.74
CA LEU A 216 -31.32 16.09 -14.82
C LEU A 216 -31.78 16.97 -15.98
N TYR A 217 -33.02 16.88 -16.39
CA TYR A 217 -33.57 17.77 -17.43
C TYR A 217 -33.53 19.25 -17.00
N GLU A 218 -33.81 19.56 -15.74
CA GLU A 218 -33.67 20.92 -15.17
C GLU A 218 -32.23 21.42 -15.21
N GLN A 219 -31.23 20.51 -15.09
CA GLN A 219 -29.81 20.81 -15.22
C GLN A 219 -29.34 20.88 -16.69
N GLY A 220 -30.25 20.68 -17.65
CA GLY A 220 -29.95 20.69 -19.09
C GLY A 220 -29.24 19.44 -19.59
N LEU A 221 -29.35 18.32 -18.86
CA LEU A 221 -28.74 17.03 -19.18
C LEU A 221 -29.80 16.05 -19.64
N ASP A 222 -29.48 15.24 -20.64
CA ASP A 222 -30.36 14.15 -21.09
C ASP A 222 -30.09 12.90 -20.23
N PRO A 223 -31.06 12.41 -19.43
CA PRO A 223 -30.90 11.21 -18.64
C PRO A 223 -30.49 9.96 -19.43
N ASP A 224 -30.91 9.87 -20.70
CA ASP A 224 -30.63 8.71 -21.55
C ASP A 224 -29.14 8.65 -21.98
N GLU A 225 -28.43 9.78 -21.90
CA GLU A 225 -26.97 9.87 -22.15
C GLU A 225 -26.15 9.61 -20.88
N ILE A 226 -26.78 9.46 -19.71
CA ILE A 226 -26.09 9.23 -18.43
C ILE A 226 -25.86 7.73 -18.23
N ASP A 227 -24.63 7.28 -18.41
CA ASP A 227 -24.19 5.92 -18.09
C ASP A 227 -22.74 5.95 -17.58
N PHE A 228 -22.58 6.12 -16.25
CA PHE A 228 -21.30 6.16 -15.59
C PHE A 228 -21.16 4.99 -14.60
N LYS A 229 -20.02 4.31 -14.66
CA LYS A 229 -19.66 3.31 -13.65
C LYS A 229 -19.23 4.00 -12.36
N GLY A 230 -19.42 3.35 -11.21
CA GLY A 230 -18.95 3.88 -9.92
C GLY A 230 -17.45 4.23 -9.91
N THR A 231 -16.62 3.46 -10.63
CA THR A 231 -15.18 3.72 -10.80
C THR A 231 -14.85 4.97 -11.64
N GLU A 232 -15.84 5.57 -12.28
CA GLU A 232 -15.72 6.80 -13.09
C GLU A 232 -16.10 8.06 -12.30
N LEU A 233 -16.72 7.89 -11.12
CA LEU A 233 -16.94 8.99 -10.17
C LEU A 233 -15.61 9.69 -9.86
N GLU A 234 -15.67 11.03 -9.79
CA GLU A 234 -14.56 11.94 -9.58
C GLU A 234 -13.46 11.92 -10.66
N LYS A 235 -13.68 11.11 -11.72
CA LYS A 235 -12.82 11.08 -12.93
C LYS A 235 -13.50 11.68 -14.15
N LYS A 236 -14.80 11.36 -14.34
CA LYS A 236 -15.59 11.80 -15.48
C LYS A 236 -16.88 12.50 -15.04
N VAL A 237 -17.38 12.12 -13.90
CA VAL A 237 -18.61 12.64 -13.31
C VAL A 237 -18.40 12.85 -11.84
N SER A 238 -18.96 13.91 -11.25
CA SER A 238 -19.08 14.11 -9.81
C SER A 238 -20.54 14.28 -9.46
N ASN A 239 -20.95 13.67 -8.36
CA ASN A 239 -22.28 13.88 -7.81
C ASN A 239 -22.18 14.60 -6.46
N ARG A 240 -22.78 15.78 -6.35
CA ARG A 240 -22.63 16.65 -5.17
C ARG A 240 -23.21 15.99 -3.91
N ASP A 241 -24.33 15.30 -4.03
CA ASP A 241 -24.94 14.62 -2.90
C ASP A 241 -24.12 13.39 -2.43
N THR A 242 -23.43 12.70 -3.35
CA THR A 242 -22.45 11.67 -3.00
C THR A 242 -21.37 12.23 -2.05
N LEU A 243 -20.83 13.42 -2.38
CA LEU A 243 -19.82 14.07 -1.54
C LEU A 243 -20.39 14.49 -0.18
N ARG A 244 -21.67 14.95 -0.13
CA ARG A 244 -22.37 15.27 1.13
C ARG A 244 -22.50 14.02 2.01
N LYS A 245 -22.93 12.89 1.43
CA LYS A 245 -23.08 11.63 2.16
C LYS A 245 -21.76 11.10 2.69
N GLN A 246 -20.70 11.21 1.88
CA GLN A 246 -19.35 10.83 2.31
C GLN A 246 -18.87 11.72 3.47
N TRP A 247 -19.11 13.05 3.43
CA TRP A 247 -18.75 13.95 4.52
C TRP A 247 -19.57 13.69 5.79
N GLN A 248 -20.86 13.34 5.65
CA GLN A 248 -21.67 12.95 6.79
C GLN A 248 -21.10 11.70 7.45
N GLU A 249 -20.77 10.67 6.68
CA GLU A 249 -20.16 9.44 7.16
C GLU A 249 -18.82 9.69 7.85
N ILE A 250 -17.97 10.52 7.24
CA ILE A 250 -16.69 10.90 7.85
C ILE A 250 -16.92 11.62 9.18
N TRP A 251 -17.90 12.53 9.24
CA TRP A 251 -18.20 13.28 10.47
C TRP A 251 -18.69 12.38 11.60
N ASP A 252 -19.51 11.41 11.28
CA ASP A 252 -20.10 10.50 12.26
C ASP A 252 -19.07 9.48 12.77
N GLU A 253 -18.23 8.93 11.86
CA GLU A 253 -17.34 7.82 12.15
C GLU A 253 -15.91 8.22 12.53
N CYS A 254 -15.46 9.44 12.24
CA CYS A 254 -14.07 9.82 12.55
C CYS A 254 -13.80 9.90 14.06
N ASN A 255 -12.56 9.63 14.44
CA ASN A 255 -12.07 9.92 15.79
C ASN A 255 -12.10 11.44 16.03
N LYS A 256 -12.77 11.83 17.10
CA LYS A 256 -12.93 13.24 17.50
C LYS A 256 -11.90 13.62 18.57
N ASP A 257 -11.69 14.91 18.77
CA ASP A 257 -10.78 15.42 19.78
C ASP A 257 -11.30 15.19 21.21
N GLU A 258 -10.66 15.79 22.22
CA GLU A 258 -11.06 15.64 23.62
C GLU A 258 -12.49 16.08 23.92
N SER A 259 -13.06 16.99 23.12
CA SER A 259 -14.45 17.45 23.27
C SER A 259 -15.48 16.42 22.81
N GLY A 260 -15.07 15.45 21.99
CA GLY A 260 -15.97 14.49 21.34
C GLY A 260 -16.89 15.11 20.27
N GLN A 261 -16.71 16.37 19.90
CA GLN A 261 -17.60 17.10 18.98
C GLN A 261 -16.98 17.32 17.60
N ILE A 262 -15.69 17.67 17.55
CA ILE A 262 -15.00 17.99 16.30
C ILE A 262 -13.94 16.96 15.95
N PRO A 263 -13.72 16.71 14.66
CA PRO A 263 -12.68 15.77 14.20
C PRO A 263 -11.30 16.08 14.77
N GLY A 264 -10.59 15.05 15.22
CA GLY A 264 -9.15 15.14 15.47
C GLY A 264 -8.40 15.43 14.16
N LYS A 265 -7.07 15.54 14.21
CA LYS A 265 -6.27 15.79 12.99
C LYS A 265 -6.52 14.66 11.98
N THR A 266 -6.94 15.05 10.79
CA THR A 266 -7.43 14.17 9.72
C THR A 266 -6.71 14.47 8.42
N ILE A 267 -6.33 13.44 7.66
CA ILE A 267 -5.83 13.57 6.29
C ILE A 267 -6.84 12.89 5.36
N VAL A 268 -7.31 13.62 4.35
CA VAL A 268 -8.19 13.13 3.29
C VAL A 268 -7.40 13.01 1.99
N PHE A 269 -7.36 11.84 1.42
CA PHE A 269 -6.67 11.57 0.16
C PHE A 269 -7.64 11.63 -1.00
N ALA A 270 -7.64 12.73 -1.72
CA ALA A 270 -8.48 12.98 -2.87
C ALA A 270 -7.88 12.40 -4.16
N MET A 271 -8.72 12.18 -5.18
CA MET A 271 -8.33 11.62 -6.47
C MET A 271 -7.57 12.62 -7.35
N THR A 272 -8.11 13.83 -7.48
CA THR A 272 -7.57 14.94 -8.27
C THR A 272 -7.58 16.22 -7.45
N GLN A 273 -6.93 17.27 -7.97
CA GLN A 273 -6.97 18.57 -7.33
C GLN A 273 -8.37 19.18 -7.36
N GLU A 274 -9.08 19.02 -8.43
CA GLU A 274 -10.46 19.48 -8.60
C GLU A 274 -11.39 18.75 -7.62
N HIS A 275 -11.18 17.45 -7.41
CA HIS A 275 -11.88 16.68 -6.38
C HIS A 275 -11.59 17.24 -4.98
N ALA A 276 -10.33 17.54 -4.68
CA ALA A 276 -9.96 18.12 -3.38
C ALA A 276 -10.66 19.47 -3.12
N LEU A 277 -10.75 20.33 -4.14
CA LEU A 277 -11.46 21.62 -4.05
C LEU A 277 -12.96 21.43 -3.85
N ARG A 278 -13.60 20.51 -4.59
CA ARG A 278 -15.03 20.20 -4.40
C ARG A 278 -15.32 19.66 -3.00
N LEU A 279 -14.44 18.80 -2.47
CA LEU A 279 -14.56 18.30 -1.10
C LEU A 279 -14.52 19.45 -0.08
N GLU A 280 -13.59 20.41 -0.23
CA GLU A 280 -13.51 21.57 0.65
C GLU A 280 -14.75 22.46 0.53
N GLU A 281 -15.25 22.69 -0.69
CA GLU A 281 -16.46 23.48 -0.96
C GLU A 281 -17.69 22.84 -0.29
N VAL A 282 -17.94 21.56 -0.54
CA VAL A 282 -19.08 20.81 0.03
C VAL A 282 -19.00 20.76 1.55
N PHE A 283 -17.81 20.57 2.12
CA PHE A 283 -17.62 20.62 3.56
C PHE A 283 -18.03 21.99 4.15
N ASN A 284 -17.57 23.08 3.57
CA ASN A 284 -17.87 24.44 4.04
C ASN A 284 -19.36 24.78 3.94
N GLU A 285 -20.08 24.21 2.96
CA GLU A 285 -21.53 24.34 2.84
C GLU A 285 -22.27 23.56 3.94
N MET A 286 -21.83 22.32 4.20
CA MET A 286 -22.48 21.46 5.20
C MET A 286 -22.20 21.94 6.63
N PHE A 287 -21.02 22.48 6.89
CA PHE A 287 -20.54 22.86 8.21
C PHE A 287 -20.06 24.31 8.29
N PRO A 288 -20.93 25.29 7.97
CA PRO A 288 -20.56 26.71 7.91
C PRO A 288 -20.08 27.27 9.25
N GLN A 289 -20.44 26.61 10.36
CA GLN A 289 -20.00 26.95 11.72
C GLN A 289 -18.51 26.65 11.97
N TYR A 290 -17.84 25.92 11.06
CA TYR A 290 -16.41 25.56 11.18
C TYR A 290 -15.57 26.06 9.98
N PRO A 291 -15.44 27.38 9.77
CA PRO A 291 -14.93 27.96 8.52
C PRO A 291 -13.44 27.70 8.23
N MET A 292 -12.67 27.22 9.18
CA MET A 292 -11.25 26.92 9.01
C MET A 292 -10.91 25.44 9.22
N MET A 293 -11.93 24.59 9.29
CA MET A 293 -11.76 23.18 9.60
C MET A 293 -10.95 22.45 8.55
N THR A 294 -11.24 22.69 7.27
CA THR A 294 -10.62 22.06 6.12
C THR A 294 -9.62 22.96 5.41
N ARG A 295 -8.60 22.37 4.81
CA ARG A 295 -7.69 23.06 3.89
C ARG A 295 -7.15 22.09 2.83
N VAL A 296 -7.23 22.51 1.57
CA VAL A 296 -6.58 21.81 0.45
C VAL A 296 -5.09 22.09 0.47
N ILE A 297 -4.28 21.06 0.59
CA ILE A 297 -2.82 21.10 0.62
C ILE A 297 -2.27 20.17 -0.44
N THR A 298 -1.91 20.70 -1.61
CA THR A 298 -1.41 19.94 -2.76
C THR A 298 -0.07 20.49 -3.26
N GLY A 299 0.55 19.76 -4.18
CA GLY A 299 1.81 20.22 -4.80
C GLY A 299 1.69 21.55 -5.56
N LYS A 300 0.47 21.89 -6.01
CA LYS A 300 0.15 23.14 -6.74
C LYS A 300 -0.37 24.26 -5.83
N SER A 301 -0.57 23.99 -4.51
CA SER A 301 -1.03 25.02 -3.58
C SER A 301 0.01 26.13 -3.42
N ASP A 302 -0.45 27.38 -3.47
CA ASP A 302 0.38 28.54 -3.15
C ASP A 302 0.80 28.47 -1.68
N HIS A 303 2.04 28.85 -1.37
CA HIS A 303 2.56 28.83 0.00
C HIS A 303 2.45 27.46 0.72
N LYS A 304 2.56 26.34 -0.03
CA LYS A 304 2.42 24.98 0.49
C LYS A 304 3.22 24.71 1.77
N GLY A 305 4.43 25.26 1.90
CA GLY A 305 5.26 25.13 3.10
C GLY A 305 4.61 25.75 4.35
N SER A 306 3.98 26.90 4.19
CA SER A 306 3.23 27.57 5.27
C SER A 306 1.99 26.76 5.65
N LEU A 307 1.24 26.26 4.68
CA LEU A 307 0.04 25.44 4.93
C LEU A 307 0.38 24.13 5.67
N ILE A 308 1.48 23.48 5.28
CA ILE A 308 1.98 22.30 5.98
C ILE A 308 2.37 22.64 7.41
N LYS A 309 3.05 23.76 7.63
CA LYS A 309 3.43 24.23 8.97
C LYS A 309 2.21 24.52 9.82
N GLN A 310 1.19 25.20 9.27
CA GLN A 310 -0.08 25.44 9.94
C GLN A 310 -0.75 24.13 10.35
N PHE A 311 -0.88 23.16 9.44
CA PHE A 311 -1.46 21.86 9.75
C PHE A 311 -0.71 21.12 10.86
N LYS A 312 0.63 21.24 10.91
CA LYS A 312 1.46 20.63 11.97
C LYS A 312 1.28 21.29 13.34
N VAL A 313 1.32 22.61 13.40
CA VAL A 313 1.52 23.34 14.65
C VAL A 313 0.22 23.97 15.14
N GLU A 314 -0.58 24.56 14.26
CA GLU A 314 -1.78 25.29 14.62
C GLU A 314 -2.95 24.35 14.89
N GLU A 315 -3.94 24.82 15.62
CA GLU A 315 -5.15 24.06 15.90
C GLU A 315 -5.92 23.77 14.62
N TYR A 316 -6.08 24.77 13.78
CA TYR A 316 -6.71 24.68 12.47
C TYR A 316 -5.68 24.87 11.34
N PRO A 317 -5.86 24.22 10.18
CA PRO A 317 -6.95 23.28 9.85
C PRO A 317 -6.85 21.96 10.64
N ARG A 318 -8.00 21.35 10.95
CA ARG A 318 -8.08 19.99 11.50
C ARG A 318 -7.99 18.94 10.41
N ILE A 319 -8.57 19.23 9.25
CA ILE A 319 -8.66 18.32 8.11
C ILE A 319 -7.82 18.87 6.95
N ALA A 320 -6.81 18.14 6.56
CA ALA A 320 -6.00 18.41 5.37
C ALA A 320 -6.46 17.53 4.22
N ILE A 321 -6.91 18.14 3.11
CA ILE A 321 -7.31 17.44 1.89
C ILE A 321 -6.15 17.50 0.91
N THR A 322 -5.65 16.34 0.48
CA THR A 322 -4.46 16.24 -0.37
C THR A 322 -4.63 15.23 -1.49
N VAL A 323 -3.85 15.37 -2.55
CA VAL A 323 -3.78 14.37 -3.64
C VAL A 323 -2.55 13.46 -3.48
N ASP A 324 -1.36 14.05 -3.40
CA ASP A 324 -0.08 13.32 -3.36
C ASP A 324 0.92 13.86 -2.32
N LEU A 325 0.76 15.12 -1.90
CA LEU A 325 1.80 15.82 -1.14
C LEU A 325 2.02 15.24 0.25
N LEU A 326 0.95 14.82 0.92
CA LEU A 326 0.99 14.27 2.28
C LEU A 326 1.23 12.74 2.30
N GLU A 327 1.35 12.11 1.14
CA GLU A 327 1.66 10.67 1.04
C GLU A 327 3.07 10.37 1.55
N THR A 328 4.02 11.30 1.38
CA THR A 328 5.42 11.12 1.78
C THR A 328 5.97 12.35 2.52
N GLY A 329 6.80 12.11 3.52
CA GLY A 329 7.69 13.13 4.12
C GLY A 329 7.09 14.09 5.16
N ILE A 330 5.79 14.04 5.46
CA ILE A 330 5.18 14.93 6.46
C ILE A 330 4.86 14.15 7.73
N ASP A 331 5.40 14.61 8.85
CA ASP A 331 5.20 14.02 10.17
C ASP A 331 4.30 14.90 11.02
N VAL A 332 3.09 14.42 11.33
CA VAL A 332 2.09 15.03 12.20
C VAL A 332 1.60 13.96 13.17
N PRO A 333 2.22 13.83 14.35
CA PRO A 333 1.91 12.74 15.28
C PRO A 333 0.44 12.68 15.73
N GLU A 334 -0.24 13.82 15.78
CA GLU A 334 -1.62 13.95 16.21
C GLU A 334 -2.66 13.47 15.19
N VAL A 335 -2.26 12.98 14.01
CA VAL A 335 -3.20 12.42 13.04
C VAL A 335 -3.84 11.16 13.61
N VAL A 336 -5.17 11.18 13.71
CA VAL A 336 -6.00 10.08 14.22
C VAL A 336 -7.03 9.58 13.22
N ASN A 337 -7.12 10.21 12.04
CA ASN A 337 -8.00 9.77 10.96
C ASN A 337 -7.28 9.86 9.61
N LEU A 338 -7.42 8.82 8.80
CA LEU A 338 -7.00 8.78 7.40
C LEU A 338 -8.18 8.40 6.53
N ILE A 339 -8.54 9.26 5.58
CA ILE A 339 -9.72 9.08 4.74
C ILE A 339 -9.29 8.82 3.30
N PHE A 340 -9.66 7.68 2.76
CA PHE A 340 -9.32 7.27 1.41
C PHE A 340 -10.47 7.55 0.45
N MET A 341 -10.38 8.66 -0.27
CA MET A 341 -11.36 9.09 -1.29
C MET A 341 -10.83 8.79 -2.71
N LYS A 342 -9.88 7.85 -2.82
CA LYS A 342 -9.31 7.41 -4.09
C LYS A 342 -8.87 5.95 -4.03
N PRO A 343 -8.87 5.23 -5.17
CA PRO A 343 -8.27 3.91 -5.24
C PRO A 343 -6.74 4.01 -5.15
N VAL A 344 -6.12 3.15 -4.35
CA VAL A 344 -4.67 3.05 -4.19
C VAL A 344 -4.22 1.68 -4.71
N GLN A 345 -3.64 1.65 -5.90
CA GLN A 345 -3.24 0.40 -6.54
C GLN A 345 -1.90 -0.16 -6.02
N SER A 346 -1.02 0.72 -5.56
CA SER A 346 0.30 0.34 -5.06
C SER A 346 0.27 0.11 -3.55
N ARG A 347 0.65 -1.09 -3.12
CA ARG A 347 0.80 -1.44 -1.71
C ARG A 347 1.82 -0.55 -1.01
N ILE A 348 2.93 -0.25 -1.68
CA ILE A 348 3.97 0.64 -1.14
C ILE A 348 3.40 2.02 -0.82
N LYS A 349 2.59 2.58 -1.75
CA LYS A 349 1.91 3.87 -1.50
C LYS A 349 0.92 3.76 -0.35
N LEU A 350 0.14 2.68 -0.31
CA LEU A 350 -0.82 2.43 0.75
C LEU A 350 -0.14 2.41 2.13
N GLU A 351 0.96 1.66 2.28
CA GLU A 351 1.76 1.62 3.50
C GLU A 351 2.33 2.99 3.90
N GLN A 352 2.78 3.78 2.94
CA GLN A 352 3.26 5.13 3.18
C GLN A 352 2.15 6.07 3.66
N MET A 353 0.93 5.91 3.14
CA MET A 353 -0.26 6.66 3.55
C MET A 353 -0.72 6.23 4.94
N ILE A 354 -0.83 4.93 5.21
CA ILE A 354 -1.13 4.36 6.54
C ILE A 354 -0.12 4.88 7.58
N GLY A 355 1.15 4.91 7.22
CA GLY A 355 2.23 5.41 8.07
C GLY A 355 2.07 6.85 8.56
N ARG A 356 1.13 7.64 8.03
CA ARG A 356 0.82 9.00 8.51
C ARG A 356 0.05 8.99 9.84
N GLY A 357 -0.71 7.94 10.13
CA GLY A 357 -1.47 7.78 11.38
C GLY A 357 -0.72 7.07 12.50
N THR A 358 0.34 6.35 12.21
CA THR A 358 0.94 5.33 13.09
C THR A 358 1.70 5.84 14.32
N ARG A 359 1.95 7.14 14.45
CA ARG A 359 2.72 7.68 15.59
C ARG A 359 2.01 7.41 16.91
N SER A 360 2.75 6.89 17.90
CA SER A 360 2.24 6.70 19.27
C SER A 360 2.09 8.03 20.01
N GLN A 361 1.33 8.01 21.09
CA GLN A 361 1.08 9.18 21.94
C GLN A 361 2.37 9.85 22.41
N ALA A 362 3.43 9.11 22.66
CA ALA A 362 4.72 9.65 23.09
C ALA A 362 5.33 10.68 22.11
N ALA A 363 4.93 10.65 20.85
CA ALA A 363 5.35 11.59 19.82
C ALA A 363 4.43 12.83 19.74
N CYS A 364 3.24 12.79 20.31
CA CYS A 364 2.24 13.86 20.24
C CYS A 364 2.57 15.00 21.19
N ARG A 365 2.42 16.24 20.71
CA ARG A 365 2.64 17.46 21.50
C ARG A 365 1.33 18.05 22.02
N TYR A 366 0.26 17.88 21.27
CA TYR A 366 -1.03 18.54 21.48
C TYR A 366 -2.10 17.51 21.85
N LEU A 367 -2.11 17.08 23.11
CA LEU A 367 -3.01 16.02 23.58
C LEU A 367 -4.49 16.39 23.50
N ASN A 368 -4.83 17.68 23.57
CA ASN A 368 -6.20 18.18 23.42
C ASN A 368 -6.80 17.93 22.02
N ARG A 369 -5.97 17.57 21.03
CA ARG A 369 -6.41 17.21 19.67
C ARG A 369 -6.72 15.73 19.51
N LEU A 370 -6.52 14.94 20.56
CA LEU A 370 -6.67 13.49 20.57
C LEU A 370 -7.97 13.09 21.26
N PRO A 371 -8.58 11.96 20.92
CA PRO A 371 -9.71 11.40 21.65
C PRO A 371 -9.35 11.19 23.11
N ASN A 372 -10.14 11.75 24.02
CA ASN A 372 -9.89 11.65 25.46
C ASN A 372 -8.44 11.98 25.90
N ARG A 373 -7.73 12.81 25.14
CA ARG A 373 -6.29 13.12 25.32
C ARG A 373 -5.35 11.94 25.15
N GLU A 374 -5.81 10.83 24.58
CA GLU A 374 -5.04 9.61 24.38
C GLU A 374 -5.00 9.22 22.91
N LYS A 375 -3.90 8.60 22.49
CA LYS A 375 -3.77 8.00 21.16
C LYS A 375 -3.48 6.50 21.29
N LYS A 376 -4.53 5.70 21.35
CA LYS A 376 -4.46 4.24 21.39
C LYS A 376 -4.38 3.63 19.99
N GLY A 377 -4.88 4.34 18.98
CA GLY A 377 -4.94 3.93 17.60
C GLY A 377 -5.33 5.09 16.71
N PHE A 378 -5.62 4.80 15.47
CA PHE A 378 -6.21 5.75 14.52
C PHE A 378 -7.23 5.04 13.64
N ARG A 379 -8.10 5.80 12.98
CA ARG A 379 -9.13 5.24 12.11
C ARG A 379 -8.80 5.48 10.65
N ILE A 380 -8.99 4.46 9.84
CA ILE A 380 -9.01 4.54 8.39
C ILE A 380 -10.45 4.43 7.94
N ILE A 381 -10.92 5.41 7.13
CA ILE A 381 -12.21 5.34 6.46
C ILE A 381 -11.95 5.22 4.95
N ASP A 382 -12.38 4.11 4.37
CA ASP A 382 -12.13 3.78 2.97
C ASP A 382 -13.43 3.76 2.15
N PHE A 383 -13.51 4.63 1.14
CA PHE A 383 -14.65 4.72 0.23
C PHE A 383 -14.40 4.01 -1.12
N TRP A 384 -13.23 3.39 -1.32
CA TRP A 384 -12.83 2.85 -2.63
C TRP A 384 -12.42 1.39 -2.62
N GLU A 385 -12.77 0.65 -1.58
CA GLU A 385 -12.43 -0.78 -1.43
C GLU A 385 -10.96 -1.06 -1.70
N ASN A 386 -10.08 -0.25 -1.11
CA ASN A 386 -8.65 -0.47 -1.22
C ASN A 386 -8.27 -1.81 -0.60
N ASP A 387 -7.39 -2.55 -1.28
CA ASP A 387 -6.94 -3.84 -0.80
C ASP A 387 -5.80 -3.67 0.22
N PHE A 388 -6.15 -3.63 1.49
CA PHE A 388 -5.21 -3.49 2.60
C PHE A 388 -4.36 -4.75 2.85
N ASN A 389 -4.67 -5.87 2.19
CA ASN A 389 -3.98 -7.16 2.32
C ASN A 389 -3.37 -7.68 1.02
N LYS A 390 -3.22 -6.82 0.01
CA LYS A 390 -2.68 -7.18 -1.30
C LYS A 390 -1.33 -7.87 -1.18
N SER A 391 -1.17 -9.02 -1.86
CA SER A 391 0.07 -9.77 -1.84
C SER A 391 1.16 -9.15 -2.73
N ALA A 392 2.43 -9.29 -2.31
CA ALA A 392 3.59 -8.82 -3.08
C ALA A 392 3.67 -9.42 -4.48
N THR A 393 3.25 -10.67 -4.64
CA THR A 393 3.33 -11.40 -5.91
C THR A 393 2.45 -10.80 -7.00
N GLU A 394 1.31 -10.23 -6.65
CA GLU A 394 0.40 -9.57 -7.59
C GLU A 394 0.90 -8.20 -8.03
N GLU A 395 1.49 -7.42 -7.10
CA GLU A 395 2.01 -6.09 -7.42
C GLU A 395 3.26 -6.15 -8.30
N LEU A 396 4.16 -7.09 -8.05
CA LEU A 396 5.37 -7.28 -8.87
C LEU A 396 5.06 -7.68 -10.33
N ARG A 397 3.92 -8.34 -10.58
CA ARG A 397 3.48 -8.67 -11.94
C ARG A 397 2.94 -7.45 -12.72
N GLN A 398 2.44 -6.42 -12.03
CA GLN A 398 1.83 -5.24 -12.66
C GLN A 398 2.83 -4.14 -13.05
N ASN A 399 4.03 -4.13 -12.47
CA ASN A 399 5.01 -3.03 -12.60
C ASN A 399 6.19 -3.32 -13.53
N LEU A 400 6.04 -4.24 -14.49
CA LEU A 400 7.09 -4.47 -15.50
C LEU A 400 7.18 -3.26 -16.45
N PRO A 401 8.39 -2.76 -16.77
CA PRO A 401 8.57 -1.74 -17.80
C PRO A 401 7.89 -2.16 -19.11
N VAL A 402 7.22 -1.23 -19.78
CA VAL A 402 6.35 -1.51 -20.93
C VAL A 402 7.10 -2.30 -22.03
N LEU A 403 8.36 -1.95 -22.28
CA LEU A 403 9.18 -2.64 -23.27
C LEU A 403 9.51 -4.10 -22.86
N VAL A 404 9.77 -4.33 -21.56
CA VAL A 404 9.96 -5.69 -21.02
C VAL A 404 8.68 -6.51 -21.13
N SER A 405 7.54 -5.87 -20.85
CA SER A 405 6.22 -6.50 -21.00
C SER A 405 5.95 -6.89 -22.45
N LEU A 406 6.21 -6.01 -23.41
CA LEU A 406 6.07 -6.28 -24.84
C LEU A 406 7.00 -7.41 -25.29
N PHE A 407 8.25 -7.39 -24.85
CA PHE A 407 9.23 -8.44 -25.14
C PHE A 407 8.74 -9.81 -24.66
N ASN A 408 8.23 -9.88 -23.44
CA ASN A 408 7.69 -11.12 -22.86
C ASN A 408 6.44 -11.61 -23.64
N THR A 409 5.55 -10.69 -24.05
CA THR A 409 4.39 -11.05 -24.89
C THR A 409 4.84 -11.65 -26.23
N ARG A 410 5.87 -11.08 -26.85
CA ARG A 410 6.46 -11.61 -28.09
C ARG A 410 7.14 -12.96 -27.92
N LEU A 411 7.77 -13.22 -26.77
CA LEU A 411 8.31 -14.55 -26.46
C LEU A 411 7.19 -15.59 -26.34
N GLN A 412 6.06 -15.24 -25.74
CA GLN A 412 4.89 -16.13 -25.67
C GLN A 412 4.28 -16.42 -27.06
N LEU A 413 4.23 -15.40 -27.93
CA LEU A 413 3.82 -15.60 -29.32
C LEU A 413 4.79 -16.53 -30.07
N LEU A 414 6.09 -16.29 -29.91
CA LEU A 414 7.14 -17.11 -30.52
C LEU A 414 7.03 -18.57 -30.07
N GLU A 415 6.77 -18.83 -28.80
CA GLU A 415 6.53 -20.18 -28.28
C GLU A 415 5.38 -20.88 -29.01
N LYS A 416 4.27 -20.16 -29.27
CA LYS A 416 3.13 -20.67 -30.02
C LYS A 416 3.47 -20.94 -31.51
N TYR A 417 4.28 -20.07 -32.13
CA TYR A 417 4.64 -20.21 -33.54
C TYR A 417 5.67 -21.31 -33.79
N ILE A 418 6.57 -21.58 -32.83
CA ILE A 418 7.56 -22.67 -32.97
C ILE A 418 6.88 -24.03 -33.02
N THR A 419 5.78 -24.22 -32.31
CA THR A 419 5.06 -25.51 -32.25
C THR A 419 4.24 -25.80 -33.51
N ASN A 420 4.02 -24.80 -34.38
CA ASN A 420 3.17 -24.96 -35.56
C ASN A 420 3.86 -24.43 -36.83
N LYS A 421 4.18 -25.36 -37.75
CA LYS A 421 4.89 -25.07 -39.03
C LYS A 421 4.16 -24.10 -39.96
N ASN A 422 2.85 -23.90 -39.77
CA ASN A 422 2.05 -23.01 -40.62
C ASN A 422 2.34 -21.52 -40.35
N TYR A 423 3.03 -21.17 -39.28
CA TYR A 423 3.33 -19.79 -38.87
C TYR A 423 4.80 -19.43 -39.11
N GLN A 424 5.43 -19.91 -40.15
CA GLN A 424 6.85 -19.65 -40.43
C GLN A 424 7.14 -18.14 -40.63
N ALA A 425 6.30 -17.44 -41.39
CA ALA A 425 6.48 -16.05 -41.71
C ALA A 425 6.27 -15.17 -40.44
N GLU A 426 5.25 -15.47 -39.65
CA GLU A 426 4.94 -14.78 -38.39
C GLU A 426 6.04 -15.03 -37.35
N ARG A 427 6.58 -16.24 -37.27
CA ARG A 427 7.74 -16.57 -36.45
C ARG A 427 8.94 -15.69 -36.79
N ASP A 428 9.29 -15.63 -38.08
CA ASP A 428 10.45 -14.88 -38.52
C ASP A 428 10.29 -13.36 -38.27
N GLN A 429 9.07 -12.84 -38.39
CA GLN A 429 8.75 -11.46 -38.07
C GLN A 429 8.89 -11.18 -36.57
N VAL A 430 8.37 -12.06 -35.70
CA VAL A 430 8.52 -11.91 -34.25
C VAL A 430 9.99 -11.98 -33.83
N VAL A 431 10.77 -12.91 -34.43
CA VAL A 431 12.20 -12.98 -34.17
C VAL A 431 12.90 -11.68 -34.58
N ALA A 432 12.58 -11.11 -35.73
CA ALA A 432 13.15 -9.83 -36.19
C ALA A 432 12.83 -8.69 -35.19
N ARG A 433 11.60 -8.62 -34.73
CA ARG A 433 11.16 -7.61 -33.73
C ARG A 433 11.84 -7.80 -32.37
N LEU A 434 12.05 -9.05 -31.90
CA LEU A 434 12.80 -9.34 -30.68
C LEU A 434 14.28 -8.93 -30.81
N ARG A 435 14.92 -9.25 -31.94
CA ARG A 435 16.29 -8.83 -32.21
C ARG A 435 16.44 -7.32 -32.31
N ALA A 436 15.48 -6.63 -32.90
CA ALA A 436 15.47 -5.18 -32.96
C ALA A 436 15.41 -4.55 -31.55
N HIS A 437 14.67 -5.14 -30.62
CA HIS A 437 14.68 -4.68 -29.21
C HIS A 437 16.01 -4.95 -28.53
N ILE A 438 16.60 -6.13 -28.72
CA ILE A 438 17.90 -6.48 -28.15
C ILE A 438 19.01 -5.52 -28.66
N ALA A 439 18.96 -5.13 -29.91
CA ALA A 439 19.91 -4.20 -30.51
C ALA A 439 19.86 -2.79 -29.89
N GLN A 440 18.75 -2.42 -29.22
CA GLN A 440 18.62 -1.13 -28.54
C GLN A 440 19.25 -1.12 -27.13
N ILE A 441 19.65 -2.28 -26.60
CA ILE A 441 20.26 -2.38 -25.28
C ILE A 441 21.63 -1.69 -25.30
N PRO A 442 21.89 -0.70 -24.42
CA PRO A 442 23.13 0.07 -24.41
C PRO A 442 24.30 -0.80 -23.86
N THR A 443 25.08 -1.37 -24.76
CA THR A 443 26.18 -2.31 -24.41
C THR A 443 27.36 -1.63 -23.72
N ASP A 444 27.50 -0.32 -23.85
CA ASP A 444 28.48 0.52 -23.19
C ASP A 444 28.11 0.88 -21.73
N SER A 445 26.83 0.75 -21.37
CA SER A 445 26.37 0.97 -19.99
C SER A 445 27.01 -0.03 -19.03
N PHE A 446 27.51 0.48 -17.92
CA PHE A 446 28.15 -0.33 -16.90
C PHE A 446 27.25 -1.46 -16.39
N SER A 447 25.97 -1.20 -16.24
CA SER A 447 24.98 -2.19 -15.78
C SER A 447 24.77 -3.33 -16.76
N VAL A 448 25.02 -3.09 -18.04
CA VAL A 448 24.85 -4.06 -19.12
C VAL A 448 26.15 -4.81 -19.41
N LYS A 449 27.32 -4.18 -19.21
CA LYS A 449 28.64 -4.79 -19.49
C LYS A 449 28.86 -6.15 -18.83
N LYS A 450 28.35 -6.38 -17.64
CA LYS A 450 28.44 -7.67 -16.94
C LYS A 450 27.69 -8.81 -17.62
N PHE A 451 26.78 -8.49 -18.56
CA PHE A 451 26.00 -9.42 -19.38
C PHE A 451 26.49 -9.43 -20.83
N ALA A 452 27.68 -8.90 -21.11
CA ALA A 452 28.23 -8.80 -22.47
C ALA A 452 28.28 -10.16 -23.18
N GLY A 453 28.68 -11.23 -22.48
CA GLY A 453 28.69 -12.58 -23.05
C GLY A 453 27.28 -13.12 -23.38
N ASP A 454 26.30 -12.83 -22.52
CA ASP A 454 24.89 -13.19 -22.77
C ASP A 454 24.33 -12.45 -23.97
N LEU A 455 24.68 -11.15 -24.12
CA LEU A 455 24.26 -10.35 -25.27
C LEU A 455 24.97 -10.76 -26.56
N GLU A 456 26.25 -11.05 -26.52
CA GLU A 456 27.00 -11.56 -27.65
C GLU A 456 26.37 -12.88 -28.18
N GLN A 457 26.01 -13.79 -27.29
CA GLN A 457 25.38 -15.05 -27.65
C GLN A 457 24.07 -14.82 -28.46
N VAL A 458 23.23 -13.87 -28.11
CA VAL A 458 21.96 -13.62 -28.80
C VAL A 458 22.10 -12.74 -30.03
N GLN A 459 23.25 -12.12 -30.27
CA GLN A 459 23.56 -11.42 -31.52
C GLN A 459 23.88 -12.37 -32.68
N HIS A 460 24.40 -13.55 -32.39
CA HIS A 460 24.73 -14.55 -33.41
C HIS A 460 23.48 -15.15 -34.05
N ASP A 461 23.46 -15.24 -35.38
CA ASP A 461 22.35 -15.83 -36.13
C ASP A 461 22.10 -17.30 -35.78
N SER A 462 23.16 -18.04 -35.43
CA SER A 462 23.07 -19.43 -34.99
C SER A 462 22.21 -19.65 -33.75
N PHE A 463 22.09 -18.63 -32.86
CA PHE A 463 21.21 -18.70 -31.71
C PHE A 463 19.75 -18.83 -32.13
N TRP A 464 19.32 -18.11 -33.18
CA TRP A 464 17.96 -18.00 -33.65
C TRP A 464 17.52 -19.07 -34.62
N GLN A 465 18.48 -19.84 -35.22
CA GLN A 465 18.19 -20.92 -36.17
C GLN A 465 17.36 -22.04 -35.54
N TYR A 466 17.72 -22.45 -34.31
CA TYR A 466 17.04 -23.51 -33.56
C TYR A 466 16.62 -23.00 -32.19
N LEU A 467 15.37 -22.57 -32.08
CA LEU A 467 14.82 -22.06 -30.84
C LEU A 467 14.22 -23.22 -30.02
N THR A 468 14.73 -23.37 -28.79
CA THR A 468 14.26 -24.35 -27.81
C THR A 468 13.60 -23.63 -26.62
N ALA A 469 12.85 -24.37 -25.78
CA ALA A 469 12.25 -23.84 -24.56
C ALA A 469 13.32 -23.22 -23.64
N ASP A 470 14.50 -23.81 -23.54
CA ASP A 470 15.61 -23.28 -22.73
C ASP A 470 16.11 -21.94 -23.26
N LYS A 471 16.20 -21.77 -24.57
CA LYS A 471 16.58 -20.51 -25.21
C LYS A 471 15.52 -19.43 -24.97
N LEU A 472 14.23 -19.76 -25.03
CA LEU A 472 13.15 -18.83 -24.71
C LEU A 472 13.18 -18.43 -23.23
N THR A 473 13.45 -19.39 -22.35
CA THR A 473 13.65 -19.13 -20.92
C THR A 473 14.88 -18.24 -20.68
N PHE A 474 15.98 -18.49 -21.37
CA PHE A 474 17.17 -17.65 -21.33
C PHE A 474 16.87 -16.20 -21.77
N LEU A 475 16.18 -16.03 -22.91
CA LEU A 475 15.75 -14.71 -23.39
C LEU A 475 14.88 -13.99 -22.35
N LYS A 476 13.94 -14.70 -21.74
CA LYS A 476 13.02 -14.15 -20.75
C LYS A 476 13.72 -13.74 -19.44
N LEU A 477 14.63 -14.58 -18.94
CA LEU A 477 15.22 -14.39 -17.60
C LEU A 477 16.53 -13.59 -17.63
N LYS A 478 17.30 -13.65 -18.72
CA LYS A 478 18.62 -13.00 -18.83
C LYS A 478 18.58 -11.74 -19.69
N ILE A 479 17.93 -11.79 -20.84
CA ILE A 479 17.96 -10.71 -21.83
C ILE A 479 16.79 -9.73 -21.62
N GLY A 480 15.56 -10.23 -21.44
CA GLY A 480 14.38 -9.39 -21.24
C GLY A 480 14.55 -8.32 -20.17
N PRO A 481 15.07 -8.62 -18.97
CA PRO A 481 15.32 -7.62 -17.95
C PRO A 481 16.27 -6.49 -18.35
N LEU A 482 17.17 -6.71 -19.32
CA LEU A 482 18.12 -5.68 -19.79
C LEU A 482 17.45 -4.57 -20.61
N LEU A 483 16.27 -4.84 -21.17
CA LEU A 483 15.49 -3.84 -21.91
C LEU A 483 15.04 -2.65 -21.07
N ARG A 484 15.09 -2.76 -19.72
CA ARG A 484 14.87 -1.63 -18.82
C ARG A 484 15.90 -0.51 -18.98
N TYR A 485 17.07 -0.82 -19.50
CA TYR A 485 18.16 0.14 -19.70
C TYR A 485 18.10 0.86 -21.05
N VAL A 486 17.13 0.55 -21.91
CA VAL A 486 16.92 1.25 -23.18
C VAL A 486 16.51 2.71 -22.87
N PRO A 487 17.27 3.72 -23.35
CA PRO A 487 17.18 5.08 -22.82
C PRO A 487 15.94 5.86 -23.29
N ALA A 488 15.35 5.51 -24.42
CA ALA A 488 14.24 6.26 -25.01
C ALA A 488 13.16 5.30 -25.51
N VAL A 489 12.25 4.90 -24.60
CA VAL A 489 11.10 4.09 -24.95
C VAL A 489 9.91 5.00 -25.20
N ASP A 490 9.36 4.91 -26.42
CA ASP A 490 8.07 5.54 -26.71
C ASP A 490 6.95 4.74 -26.04
N VAL A 491 6.44 5.29 -24.95
CA VAL A 491 5.48 4.60 -24.08
C VAL A 491 4.14 4.37 -24.77
N GLU A 492 3.64 5.35 -25.52
CA GLU A 492 2.34 5.26 -26.22
C GLU A 492 2.38 4.23 -27.33
N VAL A 493 3.40 4.27 -28.18
CA VAL A 493 3.63 3.32 -29.26
C VAL A 493 3.82 1.91 -28.70
N THR A 494 4.65 1.76 -27.67
CA THR A 494 4.95 0.47 -27.06
C THR A 494 3.74 -0.14 -26.36
N THR A 495 2.95 0.68 -25.66
CA THR A 495 1.72 0.25 -24.96
C THR A 495 0.67 -0.24 -25.95
N PHE A 496 0.42 0.53 -27.01
CA PHE A 496 -0.52 0.13 -28.06
C PHE A 496 -0.06 -1.16 -28.74
N THR A 497 1.21 -1.24 -29.13
CA THR A 497 1.80 -2.45 -29.72
C THR A 497 1.59 -3.67 -28.81
N ASN A 498 1.84 -3.52 -27.52
CA ASN A 498 1.66 -4.62 -26.56
C ASN A 498 0.19 -5.07 -26.44
N LYS A 499 -0.78 -4.14 -26.52
CA LYS A 499 -2.22 -4.48 -26.56
C LYS A 499 -2.54 -5.34 -27.77
N VAL A 500 -2.06 -4.95 -28.96
CA VAL A 500 -2.31 -5.69 -30.20
C VAL A 500 -1.63 -7.05 -30.19
N GLU A 501 -0.38 -7.14 -29.72
CA GLU A 501 0.33 -8.44 -29.59
C GLU A 501 -0.36 -9.36 -28.56
N ARG A 502 -0.91 -8.82 -27.47
CA ARG A 502 -1.71 -9.60 -26.52
C ARG A 502 -3.01 -10.10 -27.14
N LEU A 503 -3.69 -9.26 -27.92
CA LEU A 503 -4.89 -9.69 -28.64
C LEU A 503 -4.57 -10.83 -29.60
N LYS A 504 -3.46 -10.72 -30.36
CA LYS A 504 -2.94 -11.77 -31.25
C LYS A 504 -2.72 -13.09 -30.49
N LEU A 505 -2.09 -13.02 -29.31
CA LEU A 505 -1.85 -14.17 -28.45
C LEU A 505 -3.15 -14.82 -27.98
N GLN A 506 -4.18 -14.03 -27.62
CA GLN A 506 -5.47 -14.54 -27.19
C GLN A 506 -6.25 -15.18 -28.36
N ASN A 507 -6.25 -14.53 -29.53
CA ASN A 507 -6.89 -15.08 -30.73
C ASN A 507 -6.27 -16.44 -31.11
N LEU A 508 -4.93 -16.57 -31.05
CA LEU A 508 -4.22 -17.86 -31.29
C LEU A 508 -4.57 -18.92 -30.24
N ALA A 509 -4.88 -18.51 -29.01
CA ALA A 509 -5.28 -19.42 -27.93
C ALA A 509 -6.77 -19.77 -27.97
N GLY A 510 -7.56 -19.24 -28.91
CA GLY A 510 -9.01 -19.41 -28.99
C GLY A 510 -9.76 -18.78 -27.82
N LYS A 511 -9.18 -17.77 -27.17
CA LYS A 511 -9.78 -17.06 -26.05
C LYS A 511 -10.30 -15.70 -26.52
N GLU A 512 -11.57 -15.45 -26.37
CA GLU A 512 -12.13 -14.14 -26.66
C GLU A 512 -11.70 -13.12 -25.60
N SER A 513 -11.16 -11.98 -26.05
CA SER A 513 -10.77 -10.89 -25.19
C SER A 513 -11.36 -9.55 -25.66
N LEU A 514 -12.65 -9.40 -25.47
CA LEU A 514 -13.41 -8.22 -25.86
C LEU A 514 -12.85 -6.95 -25.22
N ALA A 515 -12.41 -7.01 -23.97
CA ALA A 515 -11.83 -5.87 -23.27
C ALA A 515 -10.56 -5.31 -23.92
N ILE A 516 -9.70 -6.20 -24.45
CA ILE A 516 -8.49 -5.76 -25.18
C ILE A 516 -8.87 -5.13 -26.51
N ALA A 517 -9.80 -5.75 -27.25
CA ALA A 517 -10.30 -5.23 -28.52
C ALA A 517 -10.96 -3.84 -28.35
N GLN A 518 -11.80 -3.67 -27.31
CA GLN A 518 -12.39 -2.38 -26.97
C GLN A 518 -11.33 -1.33 -26.58
N SER A 519 -10.28 -1.74 -25.87
CA SER A 519 -9.18 -0.84 -25.51
C SER A 519 -8.40 -0.37 -26.74
N ILE A 520 -8.17 -1.24 -27.72
CA ILE A 520 -7.54 -0.90 -29.01
C ILE A 520 -8.44 0.05 -29.79
N ALA A 521 -9.73 -0.26 -29.94
CA ALA A 521 -10.70 0.59 -30.62
C ALA A 521 -10.77 1.98 -29.98
N GLY A 522 -10.77 2.05 -28.64
CA GLY A 522 -10.72 3.30 -27.87
C GLY A 522 -9.44 4.12 -28.07
N ASP A 523 -8.29 3.48 -28.29
CA ASP A 523 -7.06 4.20 -28.63
C ASP A 523 -7.11 4.74 -30.08
N VAL A 524 -7.59 3.94 -31.03
CA VAL A 524 -7.70 4.33 -32.45
C VAL A 524 -8.73 5.46 -32.64
N SER A 525 -9.88 5.43 -31.94
CA SER A 525 -10.89 6.47 -32.04
C SER A 525 -10.39 7.88 -31.66
N ARG A 526 -9.29 7.96 -30.93
CA ARG A 526 -8.67 9.23 -30.50
C ARG A 526 -7.59 9.72 -31.47
N LEU A 527 -7.29 9.00 -32.53
CA LEU A 527 -6.33 9.45 -33.52
C LEU A 527 -6.86 10.68 -34.28
N PRO A 528 -5.98 11.56 -34.80
CA PRO A 528 -6.39 12.70 -35.57
C PRO A 528 -7.15 12.32 -36.83
N ASN A 529 -7.99 13.25 -37.35
CA ASN A 529 -8.85 13.01 -38.52
C ASN A 529 -8.06 12.58 -39.77
N PHE A 530 -6.84 13.09 -39.96
CA PHE A 530 -6.03 12.70 -41.10
C PHE A 530 -5.77 11.17 -41.19
N VAL A 531 -5.74 10.45 -40.07
CA VAL A 531 -5.57 8.99 -40.06
C VAL A 531 -6.78 8.28 -40.65
N PHE A 532 -7.97 8.87 -40.54
CA PHE A 532 -9.20 8.32 -41.11
C PHE A 532 -9.47 8.78 -42.57
N GLU A 533 -8.75 9.79 -43.04
CA GLU A 533 -8.88 10.39 -44.38
C GLU A 533 -7.78 9.91 -45.33
N ASP A 534 -6.59 9.58 -44.81
CA ASP A 534 -5.45 9.14 -45.60
C ASP A 534 -5.64 7.69 -46.05
N PRO A 535 -5.62 7.39 -47.37
CA PRO A 535 -5.79 6.04 -47.89
C PRO A 535 -4.85 4.98 -47.32
N ARG A 536 -3.69 5.39 -46.79
CA ARG A 536 -2.71 4.45 -46.16
C ARG A 536 -3.21 3.85 -44.84
N TYR A 537 -4.01 4.60 -44.07
CA TYR A 537 -4.45 4.21 -42.76
C TYR A 537 -5.96 3.96 -42.68
N GLN A 538 -6.75 4.60 -43.56
CA GLN A 538 -8.21 4.68 -43.50
C GLN A 538 -8.87 3.31 -43.29
N ALA A 539 -8.57 2.33 -44.13
CA ALA A 539 -9.22 1.02 -44.08
C ALA A 539 -8.94 0.32 -42.74
N ILE A 540 -7.69 0.31 -42.31
CA ILE A 540 -7.27 -0.39 -41.06
C ILE A 540 -7.76 0.36 -39.82
N ALA A 541 -7.80 1.71 -39.85
CA ALA A 541 -8.30 2.51 -38.75
C ALA A 541 -9.80 2.28 -38.56
N HIS A 542 -10.60 2.25 -39.62
CA HIS A 542 -12.03 1.96 -39.56
C HIS A 542 -12.31 0.54 -39.07
N ASP A 543 -11.56 -0.45 -39.51
CA ASP A 543 -11.68 -1.85 -39.03
C ASP A 543 -11.42 -1.93 -37.53
N CYS A 544 -10.45 -1.18 -37.01
CA CYS A 544 -10.11 -1.17 -35.59
C CYS A 544 -11.16 -0.51 -34.70
N LEU A 545 -12.05 0.33 -35.26
CA LEU A 545 -13.18 0.91 -34.48
C LEU A 545 -14.24 -0.11 -34.12
N ALA A 546 -14.30 -1.26 -34.81
CA ALA A 546 -15.23 -2.35 -34.55
C ALA A 546 -14.52 -3.48 -33.76
N PRO A 547 -14.70 -3.59 -32.42
CA PRO A 547 -14.00 -4.59 -31.59
C PRO A 547 -14.20 -6.03 -32.09
N GLN A 548 -15.37 -6.35 -32.66
CA GLN A 548 -15.68 -7.68 -33.19
C GLN A 548 -14.79 -8.06 -34.40
N GLN A 549 -14.41 -7.10 -35.23
CA GLN A 549 -13.50 -7.35 -36.34
C GLN A 549 -12.08 -7.63 -35.86
N LEU A 550 -11.65 -6.99 -34.78
CA LEU A 550 -10.35 -7.24 -34.16
C LEU A 550 -10.26 -8.63 -33.53
N LEU A 551 -11.36 -9.15 -32.95
CA LEU A 551 -11.42 -10.50 -32.40
C LEU A 551 -11.29 -11.58 -33.47
N GLN A 552 -11.79 -11.30 -34.68
CA GLN A 552 -11.75 -12.22 -35.83
C GLN A 552 -10.50 -12.01 -36.71
N ALA A 553 -9.69 -10.98 -36.42
CA ALA A 553 -8.52 -10.66 -37.21
C ALA A 553 -7.42 -11.74 -37.08
N ASP A 554 -6.85 -12.14 -38.20
CA ASP A 554 -5.68 -13.00 -38.23
C ASP A 554 -4.39 -12.26 -37.79
N ALA A 555 -3.32 -13.02 -37.59
CA ALA A 555 -2.04 -12.46 -37.17
C ALA A 555 -1.50 -11.40 -38.13
N LYS A 556 -1.67 -11.61 -39.46
CA LYS A 556 -1.19 -10.70 -40.49
C LYS A 556 -1.92 -9.35 -40.48
N LYS A 557 -3.24 -9.35 -40.25
CA LYS A 557 -4.03 -8.13 -40.12
C LYS A 557 -3.64 -7.36 -38.86
N LEU A 558 -3.43 -8.05 -37.73
CA LEU A 558 -2.97 -7.43 -36.48
C LEU A 558 -1.55 -6.89 -36.59
N ASP A 559 -0.67 -7.50 -37.38
CA ASP A 559 0.64 -6.92 -37.70
C ASP A 559 0.53 -5.63 -38.50
N GLN A 560 -0.40 -5.54 -39.48
CA GLN A 560 -0.68 -4.30 -40.19
C GLN A 560 -1.20 -3.19 -39.25
N VAL A 561 -2.02 -3.54 -38.26
CA VAL A 561 -2.46 -2.58 -37.21
C VAL A 561 -1.25 -2.03 -36.47
N ILE A 562 -0.30 -2.87 -36.08
CA ILE A 562 0.93 -2.42 -35.41
C ILE A 562 1.76 -1.53 -36.33
N ASP A 563 2.04 -1.98 -37.55
CA ASP A 563 2.98 -1.30 -38.43
C ASP A 563 2.46 0.06 -38.92
N LEU A 564 1.14 0.20 -39.10
CA LEU A 564 0.52 1.42 -39.60
C LEU A 564 0.05 2.36 -38.48
N LEU A 565 -0.60 1.85 -37.44
CA LEU A 565 -1.26 2.71 -36.44
C LEU A 565 -0.43 2.94 -35.20
N ALA A 566 0.47 2.02 -34.79
CA ALA A 566 1.27 2.23 -33.59
C ALA A 566 2.13 3.51 -33.67
N PRO A 567 2.81 3.85 -34.78
CA PRO A 567 3.56 5.11 -34.90
C PRO A 567 2.70 6.36 -34.75
N GLN A 568 1.38 6.27 -35.00
CA GLN A 568 0.45 7.39 -34.91
C GLN A 568 -0.04 7.65 -33.48
N MET A 569 0.23 6.75 -32.52
CA MET A 569 -0.27 6.85 -31.15
C MET A 569 0.26 8.08 -30.40
N ASN A 570 1.40 8.61 -30.77
CA ASN A 570 1.92 9.86 -30.22
C ASN A 570 1.08 11.08 -30.58
N ASN A 571 0.29 10.96 -31.64
CA ASN A 571 -0.64 12.02 -32.10
C ASN A 571 -2.04 11.86 -31.52
N LYS A 572 -2.24 10.87 -30.67
CA LYS A 572 -3.52 10.57 -30.03
C LYS A 572 -4.01 11.77 -29.20
N ARG A 573 -5.24 12.21 -29.45
CA ARG A 573 -5.86 13.28 -28.68
C ARG A 573 -6.11 12.81 -27.25
N ASP A 574 -5.95 13.70 -26.29
CA ASP A 574 -6.39 13.42 -24.93
C ASP A 574 -7.89 13.13 -24.91
N LYS A 575 -8.32 12.24 -24.01
CA LYS A 575 -9.74 12.02 -23.78
C LYS A 575 -10.34 13.29 -23.21
N VAL A 576 -10.88 14.14 -24.04
CA VAL A 576 -11.75 15.22 -23.61
C VAL A 576 -13.15 14.61 -23.42
N ASN A 577 -13.35 13.91 -22.29
CA ASN A 577 -14.71 13.70 -21.81
C ASN A 577 -15.07 14.98 -21.05
N PRO A 578 -16.15 15.70 -21.42
CA PRO A 578 -16.64 16.79 -20.59
C PRO A 578 -16.91 16.21 -19.19
N PHE A 579 -16.27 16.81 -18.18
CA PHE A 579 -16.53 16.44 -16.80
C PHE A 579 -17.93 16.92 -16.42
N ILE A 580 -18.81 16.00 -16.03
CA ILE A 580 -20.19 16.29 -15.72
C ILE A 580 -20.36 16.40 -14.21
N GLN A 581 -21.01 17.47 -13.77
CA GLN A 581 -21.39 17.64 -12.37
C GLN A 581 -22.89 17.40 -12.22
N LEU A 582 -23.25 16.52 -11.30
CA LEU A 582 -24.59 16.12 -10.97
C LEU A 582 -24.92 16.49 -9.53
N ASP A 583 -26.18 16.65 -9.22
CA ASP A 583 -26.70 16.76 -7.86
C ASP A 583 -27.97 15.88 -7.77
N LEU A 584 -27.75 14.57 -7.74
CA LEU A 584 -28.79 13.56 -7.62
C LEU A 584 -28.75 12.96 -6.21
N PRO A 585 -29.91 12.67 -5.59
CA PRO A 585 -29.97 12.03 -4.29
C PRO A 585 -29.17 10.72 -4.25
N ASP A 586 -28.26 10.60 -3.27
CA ASP A 586 -27.49 9.40 -3.02
C ASP A 586 -27.63 8.99 -1.55
N TYR A 587 -27.22 7.78 -1.22
CA TYR A 587 -27.23 7.27 0.15
C TYR A 587 -26.10 6.28 0.35
N VAL A 588 -25.66 6.12 1.59
CA VAL A 588 -24.70 5.08 1.97
C VAL A 588 -25.43 3.74 1.89
N ASP A 589 -25.01 2.92 0.92
CA ASP A 589 -25.61 1.63 0.60
C ASP A 589 -24.95 0.49 1.37
N LEU A 590 -23.62 0.60 1.57
CA LEU A 590 -22.85 -0.32 2.39
C LEU A 590 -21.94 0.44 3.36
N HIS A 591 -21.83 -0.10 4.54
CA HIS A 591 -21.23 0.56 5.69
C HIS A 591 -20.48 -0.48 6.54
N GLY A 592 -19.19 -0.22 6.75
CA GLY A 592 -18.30 -1.15 7.40
C GLY A 592 -17.99 -2.40 6.57
N TYR A 593 -16.96 -3.11 6.92
CA TYR A 593 -16.71 -4.46 6.42
C TYR A 593 -15.78 -5.26 7.35
N ILE A 594 -15.84 -6.57 7.23
CA ILE A 594 -15.04 -7.52 7.98
C ILE A 594 -14.12 -8.24 7.01
N LEU A 595 -12.83 -8.29 7.32
CA LEU A 595 -11.87 -9.10 6.58
C LEU A 595 -12.03 -10.57 6.96
N LEU A 596 -12.35 -11.38 5.96
CA LEU A 596 -12.47 -12.82 6.12
C LEU A 596 -11.12 -13.52 5.94
N LYS A 597 -11.14 -14.81 6.03
CA LYS A 597 -10.03 -15.75 5.93
C LYS A 597 -8.86 -15.31 5.04
N GLY A 598 -7.67 -15.21 5.61
CA GLY A 598 -6.45 -14.82 4.91
C GLY A 598 -6.37 -13.35 4.50
N GLY A 599 -7.35 -12.52 4.90
CA GLY A 599 -7.37 -11.08 4.62
C GLY A 599 -7.60 -10.70 3.15
N SER A 600 -7.98 -11.66 2.29
CA SER A 600 -8.25 -11.44 0.86
C SER A 600 -9.72 -11.26 0.54
N GLU A 601 -10.60 -11.83 1.34
CA GLU A 601 -12.03 -11.73 1.19
C GLU A 601 -12.61 -10.82 2.26
N ARG A 602 -13.62 -10.04 1.89
CA ARG A 602 -14.30 -9.11 2.77
C ARG A 602 -15.80 -9.16 2.55
N ILE A 603 -16.54 -8.96 3.63
CA ILE A 603 -17.99 -8.86 3.63
C ILE A 603 -18.39 -7.61 4.41
N TYR A 604 -19.39 -6.88 3.96
CA TYR A 604 -19.89 -5.75 4.71
C TYR A 604 -20.57 -6.18 6.01
N GLU A 605 -20.47 -5.35 7.06
CA GLU A 605 -20.98 -5.68 8.39
C GLU A 605 -22.45 -6.09 8.39
N GLU A 606 -23.30 -5.39 7.66
CA GLU A 606 -24.73 -5.73 7.56
C GLU A 606 -24.99 -7.06 6.88
N GLU A 607 -24.22 -7.39 5.84
CA GLU A 607 -24.30 -8.69 5.17
C GLU A 607 -23.81 -9.80 6.08
N TYR A 608 -22.74 -9.54 6.85
CA TYR A 608 -22.22 -10.49 7.83
C TYR A 608 -23.22 -10.71 8.98
N ARG A 609 -23.84 -9.64 9.51
CA ARG A 609 -24.87 -9.75 10.55
C ARG A 609 -26.03 -10.61 10.06
N ARG A 610 -26.56 -10.33 8.88
CA ARG A 610 -27.63 -11.14 8.29
C ARG A 610 -27.24 -12.61 8.13
N TYR A 611 -26.05 -12.86 7.59
CA TYR A 611 -25.53 -14.22 7.46
C TYR A 611 -25.37 -14.91 8.82
N ALA A 612 -24.82 -14.22 9.81
CA ALA A 612 -24.65 -14.74 11.16
C ALA A 612 -26.00 -15.10 11.79
N GLU A 613 -26.99 -14.22 11.71
CA GLU A 613 -28.34 -14.41 12.24
C GLU A 613 -29.06 -15.58 11.56
N GLU A 614 -29.04 -15.65 10.22
CA GLU A 614 -29.63 -16.76 9.47
C GLU A 614 -28.98 -18.10 9.84
N ARG A 615 -27.66 -18.13 9.97
CA ARG A 615 -26.91 -19.34 10.32
C ARG A 615 -27.20 -19.82 11.75
N ILE A 616 -27.32 -18.88 12.68
CA ILE A 616 -27.64 -19.17 14.09
C ILE A 616 -29.08 -19.65 14.20
N LEU A 617 -30.05 -19.04 13.53
CA LEU A 617 -31.44 -19.48 13.52
C LEU A 617 -31.56 -20.91 12.99
N GLN A 618 -30.86 -21.25 11.90
CA GLN A 618 -30.81 -22.61 11.37
C GLN A 618 -30.23 -23.63 12.39
N LEU A 619 -29.27 -23.19 13.19
CA LEU A 619 -28.66 -24.04 14.24
C LEU A 619 -29.60 -24.23 15.44
N ILE A 620 -30.37 -23.20 15.79
CA ILE A 620 -31.38 -23.29 16.88
C ILE A 620 -32.42 -24.36 16.53
N ASP A 621 -32.89 -24.42 15.30
CA ASP A 621 -33.86 -25.39 14.85
C ASP A 621 -33.30 -26.85 14.86
N ASN A 622 -32.01 -27.02 14.73
CA ASN A 622 -31.35 -28.30 14.56
C ASN A 622 -30.56 -28.80 15.81
N HIS A 623 -30.32 -27.92 16.80
CA HIS A 623 -29.52 -28.28 17.97
C HIS A 623 -30.32 -28.19 19.28
N PRO A 624 -30.53 -29.34 19.99
CA PRO A 624 -31.42 -29.37 21.13
C PRO A 624 -31.02 -28.44 22.27
N THR A 625 -29.72 -28.25 22.50
CA THR A 625 -29.20 -27.34 23.55
C THR A 625 -29.49 -25.87 23.22
N LEU A 626 -29.35 -25.45 21.95
CA LEU A 626 -29.70 -24.10 21.51
C LEU A 626 -31.22 -23.85 21.58
N ALA A 627 -32.03 -24.86 21.23
CA ALA A 627 -33.48 -24.77 21.36
C ALA A 627 -33.90 -24.62 22.83
N ALA A 628 -33.27 -25.36 23.74
CA ALA A 628 -33.50 -25.25 25.19
C ALA A 628 -33.11 -23.87 25.74
N ILE A 629 -31.95 -23.34 25.32
CA ILE A 629 -31.49 -21.96 25.67
C ILE A 629 -32.49 -20.92 25.16
N ALA A 630 -32.94 -21.02 23.90
CA ALA A 630 -33.92 -20.12 23.32
C ALA A 630 -35.28 -20.14 24.04
N GLN A 631 -35.65 -21.32 24.62
CA GLN A 631 -36.86 -21.50 25.42
C GLN A 631 -36.68 -21.15 26.89
N LYS A 632 -35.50 -20.62 27.29
CA LYS A 632 -35.13 -20.29 28.68
C LYS A 632 -35.15 -21.49 29.64
N GLU A 633 -34.89 -22.70 29.14
CA GLU A 633 -34.77 -23.89 29.93
C GLU A 633 -33.39 -24.01 30.61
N GLN A 634 -33.30 -24.71 31.73
CA GLN A 634 -32.00 -24.93 32.39
C GLN A 634 -31.14 -25.90 31.59
N VAL A 635 -29.92 -25.51 31.31
CA VAL A 635 -28.91 -26.27 30.55
C VAL A 635 -27.73 -26.56 31.47
N SER A 636 -27.20 -27.78 31.46
CA SER A 636 -26.05 -28.16 32.25
C SER A 636 -24.72 -27.63 31.66
N ASP A 637 -23.71 -27.43 32.51
CA ASP A 637 -22.37 -27.01 32.08
C ASP A 637 -21.77 -27.93 31.00
N GLN A 638 -22.04 -29.22 31.09
CA GLN A 638 -21.57 -30.21 30.13
C GLN A 638 -22.21 -30.05 28.75
N GLN A 639 -23.49 -29.66 28.69
CA GLN A 639 -24.20 -29.33 27.45
C GLN A 639 -23.69 -28.00 26.84
N LEU A 640 -23.30 -27.06 27.69
CA LEU A 640 -22.71 -25.79 27.24
C LEU A 640 -21.33 -25.98 26.60
N ILE A 641 -20.47 -26.82 27.23
CA ILE A 641 -19.14 -27.15 26.66
C ILE A 641 -19.27 -27.91 25.33
N GLU A 642 -20.21 -28.82 25.21
CA GLU A 642 -20.45 -29.58 23.98
C GLU A 642 -21.05 -28.70 22.90
N LEU A 643 -21.91 -27.75 23.27
CA LEU A 643 -22.44 -26.73 22.38
C LEU A 643 -21.34 -25.84 21.83
N GLU A 644 -20.46 -25.30 22.67
CA GLU A 644 -19.36 -24.43 22.27
C GLU A 644 -18.42 -25.14 21.29
N ARG A 645 -18.09 -26.42 21.58
CA ARG A 645 -17.30 -27.26 20.68
C ARG A 645 -17.99 -27.46 19.32
N THR A 646 -19.30 -27.70 19.34
CA THR A 646 -20.09 -27.91 18.11
C THR A 646 -20.21 -26.61 17.30
N LEU A 647 -20.41 -25.48 17.97
CA LEU A 647 -20.43 -24.16 17.34
C LEU A 647 -19.11 -23.86 16.62
N HIS A 648 -17.97 -24.04 17.28
CA HIS A 648 -16.67 -23.88 16.65
C HIS A 648 -16.44 -24.81 15.43
N GLN A 649 -16.96 -26.04 15.50
CA GLN A 649 -16.81 -27.00 14.40
C GLN A 649 -17.78 -26.74 13.23
N THR A 650 -18.95 -26.21 13.51
CA THR A 650 -20.02 -26.03 12.51
C THR A 650 -20.00 -24.63 11.88
N LEU A 651 -19.69 -23.63 12.68
CA LEU A 651 -19.66 -22.23 12.23
C LEU A 651 -18.31 -21.83 11.61
N GLY A 652 -17.23 -22.55 11.96
CA GLY A 652 -15.92 -22.40 11.33
C GLY A 652 -15.76 -23.15 9.98
N LYS A 653 -16.82 -23.78 9.45
CA LYS A 653 -16.82 -24.51 8.19
C LYS A 653 -17.84 -23.90 7.24
N GLY A 654 -17.40 -23.10 6.31
CA GLY A 654 -18.23 -22.49 5.27
C GLY A 654 -17.47 -21.44 4.52
N ASP A 655 -18.11 -20.83 3.51
CA ASP A 655 -17.52 -19.75 2.74
C ASP A 655 -17.30 -18.49 3.60
N ILE A 656 -18.08 -18.33 4.67
CA ILE A 656 -17.96 -17.25 5.66
C ILE A 656 -17.84 -17.87 7.05
N GLU A 657 -16.70 -17.65 7.72
CA GLU A 657 -16.46 -18.15 9.08
C GLU A 657 -17.12 -17.24 10.13
N LEU A 658 -17.91 -17.84 11.03
CA LEU A 658 -18.38 -17.18 12.24
C LEU A 658 -17.36 -17.36 13.36
N THR A 659 -16.49 -16.36 13.52
CA THR A 659 -15.51 -16.32 14.60
C THR A 659 -15.91 -15.27 15.65
N PRO A 660 -15.51 -15.42 16.93
CA PRO A 660 -15.74 -14.38 17.93
C PRO A 660 -15.20 -13.02 17.53
N GLU A 661 -14.08 -13.00 16.79
CA GLU A 661 -13.44 -11.77 16.27
C GLU A 661 -14.32 -11.07 15.21
N HIS A 662 -14.81 -11.82 14.22
CA HIS A 662 -15.68 -11.27 13.18
C HIS A 662 -17.03 -10.80 13.74
N VAL A 663 -17.58 -11.54 14.71
CA VAL A 663 -18.81 -11.15 15.39
C VAL A 663 -18.62 -9.87 16.21
N ARG A 664 -17.47 -9.73 16.92
CA ARG A 664 -17.12 -8.49 17.64
C ARG A 664 -17.07 -7.30 16.68
N MET A 665 -16.44 -7.46 15.53
CA MET A 665 -16.34 -6.40 14.50
C MET A 665 -17.73 -6.01 13.97
N ALA A 666 -18.54 -7.00 13.58
CA ALA A 666 -19.84 -6.76 12.95
C ALA A 666 -20.87 -6.10 13.88
N TYR A 667 -20.87 -6.46 15.16
CA TYR A 667 -21.90 -5.98 16.09
C TYR A 667 -21.43 -4.80 16.96
N GLY A 668 -20.16 -4.37 16.81
CA GLY A 668 -19.60 -3.28 17.62
C GLY A 668 -19.53 -3.59 19.11
N LYS A 669 -20.00 -4.78 19.52
CA LYS A 669 -20.00 -5.29 20.88
C LYS A 669 -18.83 -6.23 21.09
N LYS A 670 -18.13 -6.08 22.18
CA LYS A 670 -16.96 -6.90 22.49
C LYS A 670 -17.41 -8.21 23.15
N VAL A 671 -17.70 -9.17 22.33
CA VAL A 671 -18.14 -10.51 22.73
C VAL A 671 -16.95 -11.32 23.24
N GLY A 672 -17.06 -11.88 24.43
CA GLY A 672 -16.01 -12.72 25.01
C GLY A 672 -16.00 -14.15 24.44
N SER A 673 -17.18 -14.69 24.12
CA SER A 673 -17.34 -16.00 23.50
C SER A 673 -18.54 -16.03 22.54
N LEU A 674 -18.57 -17.03 21.68
CA LEU A 674 -19.70 -17.22 20.75
C LEU A 674 -21.00 -17.54 21.50
N LEU A 675 -20.91 -18.17 22.68
CA LEU A 675 -22.04 -18.47 23.53
C LEU A 675 -22.66 -17.22 24.17
N GLU A 676 -21.85 -16.26 24.62
CA GLU A 676 -22.33 -14.96 25.09
C GLU A 676 -23.05 -14.20 23.99
N PHE A 677 -22.49 -14.20 22.79
CA PHE A 677 -23.14 -13.60 21.62
C PHE A 677 -24.52 -14.20 21.32
N LEU A 678 -24.64 -15.53 21.38
CA LEU A 678 -25.90 -16.23 21.20
C LEU A 678 -26.92 -15.85 22.26
N ARG A 679 -26.52 -15.70 23.51
CA ARG A 679 -27.40 -15.32 24.61
C ARG A 679 -27.91 -13.87 24.45
N ASP A 680 -27.04 -12.94 24.02
CA ASP A 680 -27.44 -11.57 23.70
C ASP A 680 -28.39 -11.51 22.50
N LEU A 681 -28.09 -12.24 21.39
CA LEU A 681 -28.92 -12.30 20.21
C LEU A 681 -30.34 -12.83 20.50
N LEU A 682 -30.43 -13.77 21.46
CA LEU A 682 -31.70 -14.34 21.93
C LEU A 682 -32.40 -13.46 23.00
N GLY A 683 -31.81 -12.30 23.35
CA GLY A 683 -32.37 -11.38 24.35
C GLY A 683 -32.36 -11.95 25.76
N LEU A 684 -31.43 -12.84 26.09
CA LEU A 684 -31.31 -13.48 27.40
C LEU A 684 -30.43 -12.72 28.38
N ASP A 685 -29.38 -12.07 27.86
CA ASP A 685 -28.42 -11.26 28.62
C ASP A 685 -27.93 -10.07 27.78
N ASP A 686 -27.54 -8.95 28.45
CA ASP A 686 -26.79 -7.89 27.81
C ASP A 686 -25.28 -8.27 27.77
N ILE A 687 -24.63 -8.10 26.63
CA ILE A 687 -23.19 -8.39 26.50
C ILE A 687 -22.38 -7.30 27.23
N PRO A 688 -21.59 -7.66 28.24
CA PRO A 688 -20.68 -6.72 28.89
C PRO A 688 -19.52 -6.32 27.95
N ASP A 689 -18.88 -5.18 28.23
CA ASP A 689 -17.67 -4.77 27.50
C ASP A 689 -16.57 -5.83 27.68
N TYR A 690 -15.99 -6.29 26.58
CA TYR A 690 -14.93 -7.29 26.57
C TYR A 690 -13.72 -6.89 27.42
N ASN A 691 -13.34 -5.60 27.38
CA ASN A 691 -12.23 -5.11 28.21
C ASN A 691 -12.55 -5.23 29.69
N ASP A 692 -13.81 -5.05 30.08
CA ASP A 692 -14.26 -5.21 31.46
C ASP A 692 -14.25 -6.70 31.88
N ILE A 693 -14.59 -7.59 30.96
CA ILE A 693 -14.46 -9.05 31.20
C ILE A 693 -13.00 -9.39 31.45
N VAL A 694 -12.10 -8.96 30.55
CA VAL A 694 -10.65 -9.23 30.69
C VAL A 694 -10.13 -8.68 32.01
N ARG A 695 -10.47 -7.43 32.36
CA ARG A 695 -10.05 -6.80 33.63
C ARG A 695 -10.52 -7.61 34.82
N ARG A 696 -11.79 -7.98 34.87
CA ARG A 696 -12.36 -8.77 35.97
C ARG A 696 -11.69 -10.15 36.11
N GLN A 697 -11.39 -10.82 35.01
CA GLN A 697 -10.74 -12.12 35.05
C GLN A 697 -9.28 -12.03 35.52
N PHE A 698 -8.55 -11.00 35.08
CA PHE A 698 -7.20 -10.74 35.60
C PHE A 698 -7.21 -10.32 37.07
N GLU A 699 -8.16 -9.49 37.50
CA GLU A 699 -8.36 -9.11 38.92
C GLU A 699 -8.69 -10.35 39.77
N ALA A 700 -9.56 -11.22 39.28
CA ALA A 700 -9.90 -12.48 39.96
C ALA A 700 -8.68 -13.41 40.09
N HIS A 701 -7.88 -13.53 39.02
CA HIS A 701 -6.62 -14.30 39.06
C HIS A 701 -5.61 -13.68 40.03
N ILE A 702 -5.44 -12.38 40.03
CA ILE A 702 -4.54 -11.66 40.96
C ILE A 702 -4.99 -11.85 42.40
N ALA A 703 -6.29 -11.81 42.65
CA ALA A 703 -6.85 -11.98 43.99
C ALA A 703 -6.63 -13.39 44.59
N GLN A 704 -6.44 -14.41 43.75
CA GLN A 704 -6.19 -15.81 44.16
C GLN A 704 -4.72 -16.09 44.50
N HIS A 705 -3.82 -15.16 44.17
CA HIS A 705 -2.37 -15.34 44.26
C HIS A 705 -1.71 -14.18 45.04
N ALA A 706 -0.67 -14.47 45.79
CA ALA A 706 0.12 -13.49 46.52
C ALA A 706 1.28 -12.96 45.63
N TYR A 707 0.98 -12.08 44.72
CA TYR A 707 1.96 -11.45 43.82
C TYR A 707 2.65 -10.23 44.46
N ASN A 708 3.97 -10.08 44.21
CA ASN A 708 4.72 -8.89 44.58
C ASN A 708 4.52 -7.76 43.56
N ALA A 709 5.07 -6.57 43.86
CA ALA A 709 4.89 -5.37 43.04
C ALA A 709 5.42 -5.53 41.59
N ASP A 710 6.54 -6.24 41.38
CA ASP A 710 7.13 -6.46 40.06
C ASP A 710 6.27 -7.44 39.25
N GLN A 711 5.75 -8.50 39.90
CA GLN A 711 4.81 -9.44 39.29
C GLN A 711 3.49 -8.76 38.88
N LEU A 712 2.94 -7.88 39.75
CA LEU A 712 1.74 -7.11 39.45
C LEU A 712 1.93 -6.15 38.27
N ASN A 713 3.06 -5.48 38.19
CA ASN A 713 3.40 -4.62 37.05
C ASN A 713 3.52 -5.42 35.75
N PHE A 714 4.13 -6.60 35.79
CA PHE A 714 4.25 -7.48 34.66
C PHE A 714 2.89 -8.06 34.21
N LEU A 715 2.03 -8.48 35.17
CA LEU A 715 0.66 -8.91 34.90
C LEU A 715 -0.19 -7.77 34.31
N GLY A 716 -0.03 -6.56 34.81
CA GLY A 716 -0.68 -5.38 34.23
C GLY A 716 -0.27 -5.12 32.77
N MET A 717 1.00 -5.38 32.45
CA MET A 717 1.46 -5.31 31.06
C MET A 717 0.85 -6.44 30.21
N ILE A 718 0.82 -7.68 30.71
CA ILE A 718 0.16 -8.82 30.04
C ILE A 718 -1.31 -8.47 29.76
N GLN A 719 -2.04 -7.99 30.76
CA GLN A 719 -3.44 -7.60 30.63
C GLN A 719 -3.64 -6.53 29.55
N ASN A 720 -2.83 -5.48 29.57
CA ASN A 720 -2.95 -4.39 28.59
C ASN A 720 -2.65 -4.88 27.15
N ILE A 721 -1.63 -5.69 26.98
CA ILE A 721 -1.28 -6.27 25.67
C ILE A 721 -2.36 -7.24 25.21
N PHE A 722 -2.90 -8.05 26.11
CA PHE A 722 -3.98 -8.97 25.79
C PHE A 722 -5.27 -8.23 25.39
N ILE A 723 -5.62 -7.15 26.06
CA ILE A 723 -6.75 -6.27 25.68
C ILE A 723 -6.56 -5.70 24.27
N GLN A 724 -5.32 -5.38 23.89
CA GLN A 724 -5.01 -4.83 22.57
C GLN A 724 -4.97 -5.90 21.45
N ARG A 725 -4.42 -7.07 21.75
CA ARG A 725 -4.13 -8.11 20.73
C ARG A 725 -5.17 -9.23 20.69
N HIS A 726 -5.98 -9.38 21.73
CA HIS A 726 -6.93 -10.48 21.95
C HIS A 726 -6.30 -11.89 21.90
N ARG A 727 -4.99 -11.99 21.94
CA ARG A 727 -4.20 -13.24 21.96
C ARG A 727 -2.85 -12.97 22.61
N LEU A 728 -2.33 -13.99 23.28
CA LEU A 728 -0.98 -13.99 23.82
C LEU A 728 -0.48 -15.44 23.86
N GLN A 729 0.73 -15.66 23.36
CA GLN A 729 1.40 -16.97 23.39
C GLN A 729 2.59 -16.91 24.35
N LEU A 730 3.04 -18.05 24.81
CA LEU A 730 4.20 -18.14 25.71
C LEU A 730 5.44 -17.46 25.10
N ALA A 731 5.66 -17.60 23.81
CA ALA A 731 6.78 -16.98 23.10
C ALA A 731 6.75 -15.45 23.18
N ASP A 732 5.57 -14.83 23.18
CA ASP A 732 5.42 -13.37 23.24
C ASP A 732 5.98 -12.79 24.56
N LEU A 733 5.97 -13.55 25.63
CA LEU A 733 6.48 -13.10 26.94
C LEU A 733 8.02 -12.96 26.98
N TYR A 734 8.73 -13.54 26.02
CA TYR A 734 10.19 -13.42 25.86
C TYR A 734 10.59 -12.34 24.87
N ASP A 735 9.61 -11.65 24.26
CA ASP A 735 9.82 -10.58 23.30
C ASP A 735 9.46 -9.21 23.91
N SER A 736 9.74 -8.13 23.17
CA SER A 736 9.31 -6.80 23.55
C SER A 736 7.77 -6.69 23.52
N PRO A 737 7.15 -5.99 24.51
CA PRO A 737 7.74 -5.08 25.50
C PRO A 737 8.15 -5.76 26.83
N PHE A 738 7.91 -7.05 27.01
CA PHE A 738 8.18 -7.77 28.27
C PHE A 738 9.66 -7.77 28.64
N THR A 739 10.54 -7.78 27.62
CA THR A 739 12.00 -7.67 27.78
C THR A 739 12.45 -6.34 28.36
N SER A 740 11.58 -5.34 28.51
CA SER A 740 11.87 -4.10 29.23
C SER A 740 12.17 -4.34 30.73
N PHE A 741 11.69 -5.47 31.28
CA PHE A 741 12.03 -5.93 32.65
C PHE A 741 13.26 -6.84 32.69
N GLY A 742 13.86 -7.15 31.55
CA GLY A 742 14.98 -8.07 31.34
C GLY A 742 14.60 -9.25 30.46
N VAL A 743 15.55 -9.81 29.73
CA VAL A 743 15.33 -10.94 28.79
C VAL A 743 14.85 -12.20 29.51
N ASP A 744 15.16 -12.31 30.80
CA ASP A 744 14.80 -13.40 31.71
C ASP A 744 13.66 -13.04 32.67
N ALA A 745 12.95 -11.94 32.42
CA ALA A 745 11.99 -11.37 33.36
C ALA A 745 10.87 -12.35 33.71
N VAL A 746 10.35 -13.07 32.73
CA VAL A 746 9.28 -14.07 32.95
C VAL A 746 9.71 -15.15 33.94
N GLU A 747 10.87 -15.76 33.74
CA GLU A 747 11.38 -16.83 34.58
C GLU A 747 11.86 -16.33 35.96
N ARG A 748 12.28 -15.08 36.04
CA ARG A 748 12.69 -14.43 37.29
C ARG A 748 11.51 -14.06 38.16
N PHE A 749 10.40 -13.63 37.55
CA PHE A 749 9.21 -13.18 38.29
C PHE A 749 8.24 -14.31 38.60
N PHE A 750 8.10 -15.30 37.70
CA PHE A 750 7.06 -16.32 37.83
C PHE A 750 7.66 -17.73 37.79
N SER A 751 7.06 -18.62 38.58
CA SER A 751 7.34 -20.06 38.45
C SER A 751 6.74 -20.60 37.14
N GLN A 752 7.24 -21.74 36.68
CA GLN A 752 6.69 -22.41 35.47
C GLN A 752 5.20 -22.74 35.58
N GLU A 753 4.71 -22.99 36.79
CA GLU A 753 3.29 -23.26 37.08
C GLU A 753 2.47 -21.98 36.87
N GLN A 754 2.92 -20.86 37.45
CA GLN A 754 2.28 -19.56 37.30
C GLN A 754 2.28 -19.08 35.83
N ILE A 755 3.35 -19.31 35.09
CA ILE A 755 3.40 -18.99 33.67
C ILE A 755 2.33 -19.78 32.89
N ARG A 756 2.17 -21.06 33.16
CA ARG A 756 1.12 -21.90 32.53
C ARG A 756 -0.28 -21.41 32.88
N GLU A 757 -0.52 -21.03 34.11
CA GLU A 757 -1.82 -20.49 34.55
C GLU A 757 -2.14 -19.17 33.86
N ILE A 758 -1.17 -18.26 33.71
CA ILE A 758 -1.34 -16.98 33.03
C ILE A 758 -1.64 -17.22 31.55
N ILE A 759 -0.89 -18.11 30.88
CA ILE A 759 -1.14 -18.43 29.47
C ILE A 759 -2.52 -19.11 29.32
N HIS A 760 -2.88 -20.02 30.18
CA HIS A 760 -4.20 -20.65 30.14
C HIS A 760 -5.33 -19.65 30.37
N LEU A 761 -5.16 -18.69 31.27
CA LEU A 761 -6.09 -17.56 31.44
C LEU A 761 -6.26 -16.77 30.12
N THR A 762 -5.16 -16.42 29.46
CA THR A 762 -5.22 -15.69 28.20
C THR A 762 -5.80 -16.52 27.05
N GLU A 763 -5.51 -17.81 26.99
CA GLU A 763 -6.12 -18.74 26.01
C GLU A 763 -7.63 -18.87 26.24
N THR A 764 -8.06 -18.96 27.48
CA THR A 764 -9.49 -19.03 27.83
C THR A 764 -10.23 -17.76 27.48
N LEU A 765 -9.60 -16.60 27.66
CA LEU A 765 -10.15 -15.30 27.29
C LEU A 765 -10.12 -15.05 25.77
N ALA A 766 -9.21 -15.67 25.04
CA ALA A 766 -9.13 -15.58 23.58
C ALA A 766 -10.13 -16.48 22.86
N ALA A 767 -10.52 -17.62 23.48
CA ALA A 767 -11.53 -18.55 22.97
C ALA A 767 -12.94 -17.98 23.07
#